data_f530bafa21cb6b411b00ca09e9e83f27
#
_entry.id   f530bafa21cb6b411b00ca09e9e83f27
#
_cell.length_a   1.000
_cell.length_b   1.000
_cell.length_c   1.000
_cell.angle_alpha   90.00
_cell.angle_beta   90.00
_cell.angle_gamma   90.00
#
_symmetry.space_group_name_H-M   'P 1'
#
loop_
_entity.id
_entity.type
_entity.pdbx_description
1 polymer ?
#
loop_
_entity_poly.entity_id
_entity_poly.type
_entity_poly.pdbx_seq_one_letter_code
_entity_poly.pdbx_strand_id
1 'polypeptide(L)'
;MNANRLRTAFGSLLIMSLAVISAPRVLAEPAHPQPVQVSQPDGSTLTLKLVGDEFYHYNTTIDGYTVMRNNDGAYVYALQADGILVPSQMVAHDATRREASERAFVQNLPTHLTANRSVSRAKAQRAKRDVQAKEEQFDYTKFKGLVILINYNDKQFNLSNANAFYDDMLNTENYTGFTFNGRFQECPGSVRDYFYDNSNGLFNPHFDVVGPVNVDFACTSAQGSGNAGPIFKAALDAVDADVDFSQYDTDGDGYVDMVFFIVAGYSASYGGNNSNYLWPHKYYLFTPDWQFYSYDGVNVATYACSTEIYGWESYGYTIPAGIGTICHEFSHVLGLPDLYDTDYGTNGQSNHPDDWDVMAGGSYSNYGRRPVGYSIFERYALGFAHPSEITTSGNYTLRNVATHNEGYILRTPVENEYFIMENRQQAGKWDSALPGHGMLVARVDSTNADVWRGNSVNDDPRHNYYEIVRAGSGQGASGSDPFPGTADVHEITNVSTPNLLTWGGVFNPYNILNIQEQGGVITFEVKSEDEITSIVEDFEGMPTGTPSGSVIGNFANWSFTKSSVAEPGEGKCFDRKAAAMVTPSAVSMETPIDIKLYTMNVSFFNPTSNEAKYKLYYRTSPDSSWVDAKQDDAYVPARSQATVNWSVNKYGKAMFRIQQIAGSKTAKTYVDNVTFYCIREQGDVNLDSQINVSDVTSLVSMLLGLRPKYAPLGDVNGDGLVNVSDVTALVNSILGVH
;
A
#
# COMPACT_ATOMS: atom_id res chain seq x y z
N MET A 1 15.19 33.74 -8.29
CA MET A 1 14.20 33.72 -7.18
C MET A 1 14.65 32.63 -6.25
N ASN A 2 14.76 32.93 -4.97
CA ASN A 2 15.55 32.15 -4.00
C ASN A 2 15.06 30.72 -3.77
N ALA A 3 15.99 29.78 -3.83
CA ALA A 3 15.80 28.36 -3.51
C ALA A 3 15.21 28.08 -2.09
N ASN A 4 15.26 29.06 -1.19
CA ASN A 4 14.73 28.97 0.16
C ASN A 4 13.19 29.11 0.28
N ARG A 5 12.49 29.49 -0.79
CA ARG A 5 11.01 29.55 -0.75
C ARG A 5 10.33 28.26 -1.19
N LEU A 6 11.05 27.34 -1.84
CA LEU A 6 10.51 26.01 -2.16
C LEU A 6 10.70 25.00 -1.00
N ARG A 7 11.70 25.21 -0.15
CA ARG A 7 11.90 24.35 1.02
C ARG A 7 10.79 24.46 2.07
N THR A 8 10.18 25.63 2.18
CA THR A 8 9.05 25.89 3.09
C THR A 8 7.71 25.38 2.53
N ALA A 9 7.62 25.08 1.23
CA ALA A 9 6.35 24.68 0.61
C ALA A 9 6.05 23.17 0.72
N PHE A 10 7.06 22.31 0.85
CA PHE A 10 6.85 20.87 0.91
C PHE A 10 6.76 20.33 2.35
N GLY A 11 7.53 20.87 3.28
CA GLY A 11 7.27 20.68 4.73
C GLY A 11 5.94 21.32 5.15
N SER A 12 5.49 22.39 4.46
CA SER A 12 4.26 23.12 4.78
C SER A 12 3.01 22.59 4.07
N LEU A 13 3.09 21.79 2.99
CA LEU A 13 1.90 21.23 2.34
C LEU A 13 1.36 19.98 3.02
N LEU A 14 2.19 19.30 3.83
CA LEU A 14 1.69 18.28 4.77
C LEU A 14 1.12 18.92 6.07
N ILE A 15 1.29 20.23 6.27
CA ILE A 15 1.09 20.93 7.56
C ILE A 15 -0.08 21.92 7.57
N MET A 16 -0.72 22.27 6.44
CA MET A 16 -1.80 23.26 6.45
C MET A 16 -3.15 22.67 6.09
N SER A 17 -3.76 21.96 7.01
CA SER A 17 -5.20 22.08 7.31
C SER A 17 -5.61 21.27 8.55
N LEU A 18 -6.09 21.99 9.54
CA LEU A 18 -6.82 21.59 10.75
C LEU A 18 -6.10 20.64 11.71
N ALA A 19 -5.80 21.19 12.88
CA ALA A 19 -5.55 20.47 14.11
C ALA A 19 -6.71 19.51 14.44
N VAL A 20 -6.66 18.31 13.87
CA VAL A 20 -7.34 17.14 14.43
C VAL A 20 -6.22 16.32 15.05
N ILE A 21 -6.22 16.30 16.37
CA ILE A 21 -5.28 15.62 17.25
C ILE A 21 -5.35 14.11 16.92
N SER A 22 -4.40 13.61 16.14
CA SER A 22 -4.18 12.18 15.99
C SER A 22 -3.18 11.73 17.05
N ALA A 23 -3.53 10.74 17.87
CA ALA A 23 -2.63 10.19 18.86
C ALA A 23 -1.41 9.54 18.19
N PRO A 24 -0.21 9.68 18.76
CA PRO A 24 0.97 8.99 18.28
C PRO A 24 0.73 7.47 18.34
N ARG A 25 1.06 6.76 17.26
CA ARG A 25 1.09 5.30 17.24
C ARG A 25 2.51 4.83 17.49
N VAL A 26 2.66 3.68 18.13
CA VAL A 26 3.91 2.92 18.12
C VAL A 26 4.14 2.46 16.70
N LEU A 27 5.37 2.49 16.27
CA LEU A 27 5.85 2.02 14.97
C LEU A 27 6.82 0.88 15.27
N ALA A 28 6.74 -0.23 14.56
CA ALA A 28 7.56 -1.39 14.89
C ALA A 28 7.79 -2.33 13.72
N GLU A 29 8.89 -3.06 13.83
CA GLU A 29 9.27 -4.09 12.89
C GLU A 29 8.18 -5.16 12.74
N PRO A 30 7.82 -5.59 11.50
CA PRO A 30 6.87 -6.66 11.28
C PRO A 30 7.38 -7.99 11.85
N ALA A 31 6.48 -8.94 12.09
CA ALA A 31 6.87 -10.30 12.44
C ALA A 31 7.82 -10.88 11.40
N HIS A 32 8.87 -11.59 11.86
CA HIS A 32 9.86 -12.18 10.97
C HIS A 32 9.21 -13.12 9.93
N PRO A 33 9.45 -12.95 8.62
CA PRO A 33 8.69 -13.63 7.58
C PRO A 33 8.95 -15.14 7.47
N GLN A 34 10.08 -15.64 7.99
CA GLN A 34 10.45 -17.05 7.87
C GLN A 34 9.69 -17.94 8.85
N PRO A 35 9.16 -19.08 8.37
CA PRO A 35 8.50 -20.05 9.23
C PRO A 35 9.45 -20.70 10.24
N VAL A 36 8.91 -21.09 11.39
CA VAL A 36 9.62 -21.81 12.44
C VAL A 36 8.97 -23.17 12.72
N GLN A 37 9.79 -24.20 12.90
CA GLN A 37 9.30 -25.50 13.37
C GLN A 37 9.24 -25.53 14.89
N VAL A 38 8.13 -25.99 15.42
CA VAL A 38 7.92 -26.21 16.87
C VAL A 38 7.58 -27.68 17.13
N SER A 39 8.00 -28.18 18.29
CA SER A 39 7.62 -29.51 18.73
C SER A 39 6.29 -29.49 19.46
N GLN A 40 5.40 -30.39 19.10
CA GLN A 40 4.13 -30.62 19.80
C GLN A 40 4.33 -31.57 20.99
N PRO A 41 3.48 -31.53 22.03
CA PRO A 41 3.58 -32.45 23.17
C PRO A 41 3.46 -33.93 22.81
N ASP A 42 2.82 -34.25 21.70
CA ASP A 42 2.70 -35.62 21.17
C ASP A 42 3.96 -36.11 20.43
N GLY A 43 5.01 -35.25 20.34
CA GLY A 43 6.26 -35.55 19.65
C GLY A 43 6.23 -35.25 18.15
N SER A 44 5.09 -34.78 17.60
CA SER A 44 5.03 -34.31 16.22
C SER A 44 5.67 -32.92 16.09
N THR A 45 5.98 -32.50 14.86
CA THR A 45 6.44 -31.14 14.55
C THR A 45 5.39 -30.41 13.76
N LEU A 46 5.24 -29.12 14.03
CA LEU A 46 4.37 -28.20 13.31
C LEU A 46 5.21 -27.01 12.82
N THR A 47 5.01 -26.63 11.57
CA THR A 47 5.64 -25.42 10.99
C THR A 47 4.70 -24.25 11.15
N LEU A 48 5.14 -23.22 11.85
CA LEU A 48 4.39 -22.00 12.14
C LEU A 48 4.93 -20.81 11.37
N LYS A 49 4.05 -19.90 11.00
CA LYS A 49 4.37 -18.55 10.60
C LYS A 49 3.81 -17.59 11.65
N LEU A 50 4.64 -16.70 12.20
CA LEU A 50 4.18 -15.58 12.99
C LEU A 50 3.67 -14.49 12.04
N VAL A 51 2.53 -13.92 12.35
CA VAL A 51 1.91 -12.81 11.60
C VAL A 51 1.57 -11.74 12.60
N GLY A 52 1.93 -10.48 12.33
CA GLY A 52 1.58 -9.41 13.24
C GLY A 52 2.74 -8.46 13.55
N ASP A 53 2.49 -7.60 14.53
CA ASP A 53 3.41 -6.63 15.10
C ASP A 53 3.35 -6.69 16.63
N GLU A 54 3.93 -5.69 17.28
CA GLU A 54 3.93 -5.55 18.74
C GLU A 54 2.54 -5.35 19.34
N PHE A 55 1.55 -4.88 18.55
CA PHE A 55 0.18 -4.64 19.04
C PHE A 55 -0.72 -5.85 18.93
N TYR A 56 -0.56 -6.57 17.82
CA TYR A 56 -1.37 -7.73 17.57
C TYR A 56 -0.62 -8.72 16.68
N HIS A 57 -0.35 -9.89 17.22
CA HIS A 57 0.27 -10.97 16.48
C HIS A 57 -0.39 -12.30 16.79
N TYR A 58 -0.31 -13.22 15.85
CA TYR A 58 -0.85 -14.57 15.96
C TYR A 58 -0.05 -15.55 15.12
N ASN A 59 -0.13 -16.82 15.46
CA ASN A 59 0.55 -17.86 14.70
C ASN A 59 -0.42 -18.50 13.70
N THR A 60 0.09 -18.83 12.51
CA THR A 60 -0.64 -19.62 11.52
C THR A 60 0.15 -20.86 11.12
N THR A 61 -0.54 -21.86 10.58
CA THR A 61 0.09 -22.89 9.75
C THR A 61 0.57 -22.27 8.44
N ILE A 62 1.42 -22.96 7.67
CA ILE A 62 1.92 -22.45 6.38
C ILE A 62 0.80 -22.15 5.38
N ASP A 63 -0.29 -22.91 5.46
CA ASP A 63 -1.50 -22.71 4.63
C ASP A 63 -2.53 -21.75 5.27
N GLY A 64 -2.09 -20.96 6.28
CA GLY A 64 -2.80 -19.77 6.78
C GLY A 64 -3.84 -20.03 7.88
N TYR A 65 -4.02 -21.23 8.38
CA TYR A 65 -4.96 -21.46 9.49
C TYR A 65 -4.39 -20.99 10.81
N THR A 66 -5.10 -20.09 11.49
CA THR A 66 -4.70 -19.55 12.79
C THR A 66 -4.66 -20.65 13.85
N VAL A 67 -3.56 -20.68 14.60
CA VAL A 67 -3.34 -21.64 15.70
C VAL A 67 -2.94 -20.93 16.98
N MET A 68 -3.28 -21.53 18.10
CA MET A 68 -2.94 -21.04 19.43
C MET A 68 -2.62 -22.20 20.37
N ARG A 69 -1.89 -21.94 21.46
CA ARG A 69 -1.61 -22.96 22.45
C ARG A 69 -2.82 -23.21 23.34
N ASN A 70 -3.12 -24.49 23.57
CA ASN A 70 -4.07 -24.91 24.60
C ASN A 70 -3.39 -25.02 25.97
N ASN A 71 -4.15 -25.40 27.00
CA ASN A 71 -3.64 -25.53 28.37
C ASN A 71 -2.56 -26.65 28.52
N ASP A 72 -2.52 -27.60 27.60
CA ASP A 72 -1.52 -28.70 27.60
C ASP A 72 -0.26 -28.30 26.81
N GLY A 73 -0.19 -27.07 26.30
CA GLY A 73 0.93 -26.53 25.52
C GLY A 73 0.94 -26.95 24.05
N ALA A 74 -0.08 -27.69 23.58
CA ALA A 74 -0.20 -28.05 22.18
C ALA A 74 -0.75 -26.90 21.34
N TYR A 75 -0.23 -26.75 20.13
CA TYR A 75 -0.84 -25.86 19.15
C TYR A 75 -2.07 -26.53 18.54
N VAL A 76 -3.21 -25.87 18.70
CA VAL A 76 -4.52 -26.29 18.19
C VAL A 76 -5.07 -25.19 17.27
N TYR A 77 -5.98 -25.54 16.37
CA TYR A 77 -6.63 -24.53 15.53
C TYR A 77 -7.44 -23.58 16.40
N ALA A 78 -7.40 -22.29 16.05
CA ALA A 78 -8.20 -21.26 16.70
C ALA A 78 -9.61 -21.25 16.15
N LEU A 79 -10.58 -21.01 17.04
CA LEU A 79 -11.98 -20.70 16.70
C LEU A 79 -12.30 -19.29 17.18
N GLN A 80 -13.33 -18.69 16.64
CA GLN A 80 -13.84 -17.41 17.13
C GLN A 80 -15.11 -17.61 17.95
N ALA A 81 -15.11 -17.15 19.18
CA ALA A 81 -16.26 -17.11 20.06
C ALA A 81 -16.37 -15.71 20.68
N ASP A 82 -17.53 -15.07 20.55
CA ASP A 82 -17.80 -13.72 21.06
C ASP A 82 -16.74 -12.65 20.69
N GLY A 83 -16.16 -12.79 19.47
CA GLY A 83 -15.16 -11.86 18.97
C GLY A 83 -13.73 -12.07 19.49
N ILE A 84 -13.50 -13.13 20.28
CA ILE A 84 -12.16 -13.53 20.74
C ILE A 84 -11.74 -14.85 20.12
N LEU A 85 -10.43 -15.09 20.02
CA LEU A 85 -9.90 -16.39 19.63
C LEU A 85 -9.91 -17.34 20.82
N VAL A 86 -10.41 -18.56 20.59
CA VAL A 86 -10.43 -19.64 21.57
C VAL A 86 -9.81 -20.92 20.98
N PRO A 87 -9.10 -21.73 21.78
CA PRO A 87 -8.51 -22.96 21.29
C PRO A 87 -9.59 -24.01 20.97
N SER A 88 -9.49 -24.65 19.81
CA SER A 88 -10.27 -25.85 19.51
C SER A 88 -9.71 -27.09 20.24
N GLN A 89 -10.37 -28.23 20.06
CA GLN A 89 -9.85 -29.53 20.53
C GLN A 89 -8.94 -30.22 19.49
N MET A 90 -8.82 -29.65 18.28
CA MET A 90 -8.07 -30.26 17.18
C MET A 90 -6.63 -29.79 17.18
N VAL A 91 -5.70 -30.71 17.46
CA VAL A 91 -4.26 -30.44 17.34
C VAL A 91 -3.91 -30.16 15.88
N ALA A 92 -3.09 -29.15 15.67
CA ALA A 92 -2.71 -28.70 14.34
C ALA A 92 -1.47 -29.45 13.84
N HIS A 93 -1.49 -29.85 12.57
CA HIS A 93 -0.37 -30.45 11.86
C HIS A 93 -0.11 -29.77 10.53
N ASP A 94 1.11 -29.93 10.02
CA ASP A 94 1.45 -29.52 8.67
C ASP A 94 0.51 -30.18 7.64
N ALA A 95 0.12 -29.45 6.59
CA ALA A 95 -0.89 -29.88 5.62
C ALA A 95 -0.70 -31.31 5.08
N THR A 96 0.57 -31.72 4.89
CA THR A 96 0.95 -33.07 4.42
C THR A 96 0.75 -34.17 5.44
N ARG A 97 0.63 -33.83 6.73
CA ARG A 97 0.50 -34.76 7.85
C ARG A 97 -0.90 -34.85 8.43
N ARG A 98 -1.83 -34.02 7.98
CA ARG A 98 -3.23 -34.00 8.46
C ARG A 98 -3.96 -35.29 8.16
N GLU A 99 -4.63 -35.82 9.14
CA GLU A 99 -5.54 -36.96 8.98
C GLU A 99 -6.87 -36.53 8.33
N ALA A 100 -7.72 -37.49 7.96
CA ALA A 100 -8.97 -37.20 7.26
C ALA A 100 -9.94 -36.33 8.10
N SER A 101 -10.00 -36.59 9.42
CA SER A 101 -10.80 -35.81 10.38
C SER A 101 -10.35 -34.36 10.49
N GLU A 102 -9.03 -34.14 10.54
CA GLU A 102 -8.43 -32.82 10.61
C GLU A 102 -8.61 -32.05 9.30
N ARG A 103 -8.41 -32.72 8.14
CA ARG A 103 -8.70 -32.11 6.83
C ARG A 103 -10.14 -31.65 6.70
N ALA A 104 -11.09 -32.47 7.19
CA ALA A 104 -12.51 -32.08 7.20
C ALA A 104 -12.79 -30.92 8.15
N PHE A 105 -12.08 -30.85 9.27
CA PHE A 105 -12.22 -29.76 10.24
C PHE A 105 -11.74 -28.42 9.63
N VAL A 106 -10.53 -28.38 9.06
CA VAL A 106 -9.97 -27.13 8.55
C VAL A 106 -10.67 -26.61 7.30
N GLN A 107 -11.33 -27.47 6.50
CA GLN A 107 -12.14 -27.04 5.35
C GLN A 107 -13.25 -26.06 5.71
N ASN A 108 -13.69 -26.04 6.97
CA ASN A 108 -14.73 -25.17 7.46
C ASN A 108 -14.19 -23.97 8.24
N LEU A 109 -12.88 -23.82 8.33
CA LEU A 109 -12.24 -22.70 9.01
C LEU A 109 -11.78 -21.63 8.00
N PRO A 110 -12.00 -20.34 8.30
CA PRO A 110 -11.33 -19.29 7.55
C PRO A 110 -9.82 -19.31 7.85
N THR A 111 -9.04 -18.94 6.86
CA THR A 111 -7.61 -18.62 7.05
C THR A 111 -7.47 -17.25 7.70
N HIS A 112 -6.33 -17.01 8.36
CA HIS A 112 -6.02 -15.73 9.01
C HIS A 112 -7.14 -15.24 9.95
N LEU A 113 -7.71 -16.17 10.73
CA LEU A 113 -8.75 -15.84 11.71
C LEU A 113 -8.14 -15.00 12.84
N THR A 114 -8.72 -13.83 13.10
CA THR A 114 -8.25 -12.88 14.11
C THR A 114 -9.32 -12.59 15.16
N ALA A 115 -8.92 -12.06 16.31
CA ALA A 115 -9.85 -11.53 17.31
C ALA A 115 -10.53 -10.25 16.78
N ASN A 116 -11.73 -9.96 17.27
CA ASN A 116 -12.46 -8.76 16.85
C ASN A 116 -11.68 -7.50 17.30
N ARG A 117 -11.33 -6.63 16.36
CA ARG A 117 -10.47 -5.44 16.53
C ARG A 117 -10.92 -4.46 17.63
N SER A 118 -12.18 -4.53 18.05
CA SER A 118 -12.69 -3.68 19.14
C SER A 118 -11.98 -3.89 20.47
N VAL A 119 -11.41 -5.06 20.73
CA VAL A 119 -10.71 -5.39 21.98
C VAL A 119 -9.27 -4.86 21.96
N SER A 120 -8.57 -4.98 20.84
CA SER A 120 -7.20 -4.45 20.69
C SER A 120 -7.18 -2.93 20.54
N ARG A 121 -8.13 -2.34 19.79
CA ARG A 121 -8.31 -0.88 19.73
C ARG A 121 -8.69 -0.25 21.08
N ALA A 122 -9.45 -0.93 21.92
CA ALA A 122 -9.77 -0.40 23.26
C ALA A 122 -8.54 -0.30 24.15
N LYS A 123 -7.53 -1.16 24.00
CA LYS A 123 -6.22 -1.05 24.68
C LYS A 123 -5.40 0.11 24.10
N ALA A 124 -5.37 0.26 22.78
CA ALA A 124 -4.69 1.36 22.10
C ALA A 124 -5.39 2.73 22.32
N GLN A 125 -6.72 2.76 22.43
CA GLN A 125 -7.49 3.99 22.68
C GLN A 125 -7.36 4.50 24.12
N ARG A 126 -6.96 3.69 25.10
CA ARG A 126 -6.60 4.17 26.44
C ARG A 126 -5.30 4.97 26.45
N ALA A 127 -4.45 4.80 25.45
CA ALA A 127 -3.25 5.60 25.22
C ALA A 127 -3.53 6.98 24.57
N LYS A 128 -4.79 7.28 24.23
CA LYS A 128 -5.20 8.56 23.62
C LYS A 128 -5.37 9.64 24.71
N ARG A 129 -4.29 10.25 25.13
CA ARG A 129 -4.31 11.64 25.64
C ARG A 129 -3.33 12.46 24.84
N ASP A 130 -3.84 13.62 24.46
CA ASP A 130 -3.23 14.66 23.66
C ASP A 130 -1.79 14.98 24.06
N VAL A 131 -0.84 14.28 23.49
CA VAL A 131 0.53 14.77 23.42
C VAL A 131 0.66 15.31 22.00
N GLN A 132 0.81 16.62 21.85
CA GLN A 132 1.28 17.21 20.61
C GLN A 132 2.67 16.62 20.36
N ALA A 133 2.73 15.61 19.48
CA ALA A 133 3.99 15.22 18.91
C ALA A 133 4.49 16.43 18.13
N LYS A 134 5.61 17.00 18.57
CA LYS A 134 6.31 18.00 17.80
C LYS A 134 6.87 17.28 16.58
N GLU A 135 6.61 17.80 15.38
CA GLU A 135 7.27 17.30 14.19
C GLU A 135 8.76 17.63 14.33
N GLU A 136 9.56 16.63 14.56
CA GLU A 136 11.01 16.74 14.69
C GLU A 136 11.58 17.10 13.31
N GLN A 137 12.19 18.25 13.18
CA GLN A 137 13.00 18.62 12.02
C GLN A 137 14.44 18.32 12.35
N PHE A 138 14.95 17.19 11.88
CA PHE A 138 16.35 16.83 12.08
C PHE A 138 17.29 17.75 11.29
N ASP A 139 18.29 18.31 11.97
CA ASP A 139 19.47 18.83 11.30
C ASP A 139 20.42 17.67 11.01
N TYR A 140 20.27 17.03 9.86
CA TYR A 140 21.10 15.90 9.44
C TYR A 140 22.61 16.15 9.53
N THR A 141 23.05 17.41 9.58
CA THR A 141 24.48 17.77 9.62
C THR A 141 25.04 17.79 11.03
N LYS A 142 24.18 17.79 12.07
CA LYS A 142 24.59 17.90 13.48
C LYS A 142 24.15 16.71 14.33
N PHE A 143 23.27 15.86 13.80
CA PHE A 143 22.67 14.78 14.56
C PHE A 143 23.71 13.91 15.28
N LYS A 144 23.44 13.66 16.54
CA LYS A 144 24.18 12.76 17.42
C LYS A 144 23.21 11.91 18.21
N GLY A 145 23.26 10.59 18.04
CA GLY A 145 22.36 9.65 18.70
C GLY A 145 22.95 9.09 20.00
N LEU A 146 22.10 8.82 20.99
CA LEU A 146 22.48 8.11 22.21
C LEU A 146 21.98 6.66 22.12
N VAL A 147 22.87 5.68 22.29
CA VAL A 147 22.53 4.26 22.32
C VAL A 147 22.86 3.68 23.69
N ILE A 148 21.85 3.14 24.38
CA ILE A 148 22.01 2.55 25.71
C ILE A 148 21.83 1.04 25.63
N LEU A 149 22.86 0.30 26.05
CA LEU A 149 22.85 -1.15 26.12
C LEU A 149 22.29 -1.58 27.48
N ILE A 150 21.36 -2.57 27.47
CA ILE A 150 20.64 -3.00 28.68
C ILE A 150 20.84 -4.50 28.91
N ASN A 151 21.35 -4.85 30.08
CA ASN A 151 21.27 -6.20 30.64
C ASN A 151 20.05 -6.30 31.57
N TYR A 152 19.33 -7.40 31.47
CA TYR A 152 18.31 -7.78 32.44
C TYR A 152 18.92 -8.51 33.66
N ASN A 153 18.18 -8.65 34.74
CA ASN A 153 18.65 -9.40 35.92
C ASN A 153 18.78 -10.90 35.67
N ASP A 154 18.07 -11.45 34.67
CA ASP A 154 18.08 -12.86 34.27
C ASP A 154 18.73 -13.10 32.88
N LYS A 155 19.11 -12.04 32.15
CA LYS A 155 19.70 -12.14 30.81
C LYS A 155 20.76 -11.05 30.59
N GLN A 156 21.96 -11.49 30.24
CA GLN A 156 23.08 -10.62 29.90
C GLN A 156 23.41 -10.75 28.42
N PHE A 157 24.09 -9.78 27.84
CA PHE A 157 24.64 -9.91 26.49
C PHE A 157 25.55 -11.14 26.39
N ASN A 158 25.45 -11.85 25.27
CA ASN A 158 26.36 -12.98 24.97
C ASN A 158 27.75 -12.50 24.49
N LEU A 159 27.86 -11.22 24.23
CA LEU A 159 29.10 -10.56 23.78
C LEU A 159 30.00 -10.23 24.97
N SER A 160 31.26 -10.59 24.89
CA SER A 160 32.25 -10.28 25.97
C SER A 160 32.53 -8.79 26.14
N ASN A 161 32.34 -7.99 25.09
CA ASN A 161 32.39 -6.54 25.09
C ASN A 161 31.33 -5.98 24.18
N ALA A 162 30.10 -5.93 24.69
CA ALA A 162 28.95 -5.48 23.92
C ALA A 162 29.07 -4.01 23.50
N ASN A 163 29.64 -3.16 24.36
CA ASN A 163 29.84 -1.74 24.07
C ASN A 163 30.70 -1.55 22.79
N ALA A 164 31.92 -2.09 22.75
CA ALA A 164 32.78 -1.95 21.59
C ALA A 164 32.19 -2.62 20.33
N PHE A 165 31.46 -3.73 20.50
CA PHE A 165 30.79 -4.42 19.39
C PHE A 165 29.74 -3.53 18.73
N TYR A 166 28.89 -2.89 19.52
CA TYR A 166 27.86 -2.00 18.98
C TYR A 166 28.41 -0.66 18.51
N ASP A 167 29.45 -0.14 19.18
CA ASP A 167 30.16 1.05 18.67
C ASP A 167 30.71 0.82 17.27
N ASP A 168 31.40 -0.31 17.05
CA ASP A 168 31.87 -0.70 15.71
C ASP A 168 30.73 -0.87 14.71
N MET A 169 29.67 -1.58 15.08
CA MET A 169 28.51 -1.85 14.20
C MET A 169 27.74 -0.59 13.83
N LEU A 170 27.67 0.38 14.72
CA LEU A 170 26.92 1.62 14.51
C LEU A 170 27.72 2.65 13.76
N ASN A 171 29.03 2.80 14.06
CA ASN A 171 29.80 3.97 13.67
C ASN A 171 30.94 3.71 12.68
N THR A 172 31.47 2.47 12.59
CA THR A 172 32.66 2.22 11.77
C THR A 172 32.38 2.46 10.29
N GLU A 173 33.16 3.36 9.69
CA GLU A 173 33.10 3.65 8.27
C GLU A 173 33.59 2.45 7.44
N ASN A 174 32.83 2.11 6.40
CA ASN A 174 33.08 0.93 5.55
C ASN A 174 33.18 -0.37 6.37
N TYR A 175 32.30 -0.51 7.34
CA TYR A 175 32.17 -1.72 8.15
C TYR A 175 31.96 -2.95 7.26
N THR A 176 32.62 -4.05 7.58
CA THR A 176 32.56 -5.26 6.75
C THR A 176 31.90 -6.47 7.45
N GLY A 177 31.61 -6.32 8.74
CA GLY A 177 31.03 -7.37 9.54
C GLY A 177 31.84 -7.71 10.79
N PHE A 178 31.45 -8.79 11.46
CA PHE A 178 32.00 -9.18 12.76
C PHE A 178 32.33 -10.67 12.81
N THR A 179 33.22 -11.06 13.73
CA THR A 179 33.49 -12.46 14.01
C THR A 179 32.77 -12.89 15.29
N PHE A 180 31.92 -13.92 15.20
CA PHE A 180 31.24 -14.50 16.33
C PHE A 180 31.50 -16.01 16.38
N ASN A 181 31.97 -16.52 17.53
CA ASN A 181 32.32 -17.93 17.72
C ASN A 181 33.25 -18.47 16.61
N GLY A 182 34.23 -17.66 16.20
CA GLY A 182 35.22 -18.02 15.18
C GLY A 182 34.70 -18.04 13.73
N ARG A 183 33.48 -17.57 13.49
CA ARG A 183 32.89 -17.41 12.14
C ARG A 183 32.68 -15.96 11.82
N PHE A 184 33.16 -15.54 10.66
CA PHE A 184 32.90 -14.20 10.15
C PHE A 184 31.46 -14.08 9.65
N GLN A 185 30.80 -13.01 10.07
CA GLN A 185 29.44 -12.63 9.68
C GLN A 185 29.57 -11.35 8.83
N GLU A 186 29.41 -11.49 7.53
CA GLU A 186 29.48 -10.36 6.60
C GLU A 186 28.31 -9.39 6.87
N CYS A 187 28.67 -8.11 7.00
CA CYS A 187 27.73 -6.99 7.08
C CYS A 187 28.34 -5.86 6.21
N PRO A 188 27.74 -5.48 5.09
CA PRO A 188 28.40 -4.66 4.09
C PRO A 188 28.60 -3.19 4.47
N GLY A 189 28.14 -2.79 5.63
CA GLY A 189 28.28 -1.46 6.21
C GLY A 189 27.75 -1.40 7.64
N SER A 190 28.08 -0.31 8.34
CA SER A 190 27.51 0.05 9.64
C SER A 190 26.15 0.73 9.48
N VAL A 191 25.46 1.02 10.60
CA VAL A 191 24.26 1.87 10.60
C VAL A 191 24.57 3.25 10.02
N ARG A 192 25.71 3.85 10.41
CA ARG A 192 26.21 5.09 9.82
C ARG A 192 26.36 4.99 8.30
N ASP A 193 27.00 3.91 7.81
CA ASP A 193 27.18 3.69 6.37
C ASP A 193 25.84 3.58 5.64
N TYR A 194 24.85 2.92 6.27
CA TYR A 194 23.51 2.79 5.69
C TYR A 194 22.87 4.16 5.43
N PHE A 195 22.84 5.02 6.44
CA PHE A 195 22.22 6.34 6.31
C PHE A 195 23.05 7.27 5.42
N TYR A 196 24.39 7.20 5.50
CA TYR A 196 25.27 7.98 4.64
C TYR A 196 25.06 7.65 3.15
N ASP A 197 25.06 6.36 2.80
CA ASP A 197 24.88 5.91 1.42
C ASP A 197 23.46 6.26 0.90
N ASN A 198 22.43 6.03 1.70
CA ASN A 198 21.03 6.25 1.32
C ASN A 198 20.63 7.73 1.28
N SER A 199 21.33 8.59 1.98
CA SER A 199 21.16 10.05 1.92
C SER A 199 22.04 10.73 0.87
N ASN A 200 22.79 9.97 0.08
CA ASN A 200 23.79 10.50 -0.84
C ASN A 200 24.82 11.41 -0.13
N GLY A 201 25.22 11.02 1.08
CA GLY A 201 26.19 11.71 1.90
C GLY A 201 25.67 12.91 2.72
N LEU A 202 24.38 13.19 2.66
CA LEU A 202 23.77 14.30 3.40
C LEU A 202 23.69 14.00 4.92
N PHE A 203 23.34 12.76 5.28
CA PHE A 203 23.19 12.32 6.65
C PHE A 203 24.31 11.36 7.04
N ASN A 204 25.16 11.83 7.98
CA ASN A 204 26.31 11.09 8.50
C ASN A 204 26.17 10.99 10.03
N PRO A 205 25.25 10.13 10.54
CA PRO A 205 25.00 10.04 11.97
C PRO A 205 26.20 9.51 12.74
N HIS A 206 26.33 9.95 14.00
CA HIS A 206 27.22 9.37 14.97
C HIS A 206 26.43 8.97 16.22
N PHE A 207 26.76 7.82 16.78
CA PHE A 207 26.07 7.25 17.94
C PHE A 207 27.05 7.04 19.09
N ASP A 208 26.80 7.69 20.23
CA ASP A 208 27.49 7.38 21.46
C ASP A 208 26.88 6.12 22.08
N VAL A 209 27.68 5.09 22.31
CA VAL A 209 27.23 3.83 22.88
C VAL A 209 27.62 3.75 24.33
N VAL A 210 26.66 3.63 25.24
CA VAL A 210 26.88 3.55 26.68
C VAL A 210 26.34 2.24 27.27
N GLY A 211 26.90 1.84 28.42
CA GLY A 211 26.55 0.57 29.06
C GLY A 211 27.40 -0.60 28.55
N PRO A 212 26.95 -1.88 28.76
CA PRO A 212 25.63 -2.30 29.26
C PRO A 212 25.37 -1.93 30.69
N VAL A 213 24.20 -1.33 30.94
CA VAL A 213 23.69 -1.12 32.30
C VAL A 213 22.82 -2.30 32.75
N ASN A 214 22.80 -2.58 34.05
CA ASN A 214 21.97 -3.65 34.62
C ASN A 214 20.67 -3.04 35.18
N VAL A 215 19.53 -3.56 34.72
CA VAL A 215 18.22 -3.18 35.23
C VAL A 215 17.61 -4.33 36.04
N ASP A 216 16.84 -4.02 37.08
CA ASP A 216 16.18 -5.04 37.90
C ASP A 216 14.84 -5.47 37.32
N PHE A 217 14.90 -5.94 36.08
CA PHE A 217 13.77 -6.51 35.34
C PHE A 217 14.19 -7.82 34.70
N ALA A 218 13.28 -8.79 34.64
CA ALA A 218 13.46 -9.99 33.85
C ALA A 218 13.27 -9.67 32.33
N CYS A 219 13.92 -10.41 31.44
CA CYS A 219 13.82 -10.20 29.99
C CYS A 219 12.38 -10.38 29.45
N THR A 220 11.50 -11.06 30.18
CA THR A 220 10.08 -11.21 29.87
C THR A 220 9.20 -10.05 30.43
N SER A 221 9.79 -9.09 31.14
CA SER A 221 9.03 -7.98 31.73
C SER A 221 8.54 -6.97 30.70
N ALA A 222 9.11 -6.95 29.50
CA ALA A 222 8.73 -6.06 28.41
C ALA A 222 7.30 -6.33 27.90
N GLN A 223 6.84 -7.59 27.97
CA GLN A 223 5.52 -8.03 27.52
C GLN A 223 5.22 -7.58 26.07
N GLY A 224 6.12 -7.90 25.13
CA GLY A 224 6.16 -7.33 23.81
C GLY A 224 6.67 -5.88 23.86
N SER A 225 5.83 -4.91 23.58
CA SER A 225 6.10 -3.47 23.74
C SER A 225 5.35 -2.87 24.96
N GLY A 226 4.36 -3.59 25.48
CA GLY A 226 3.35 -3.05 26.42
C GLY A 226 3.89 -2.57 27.78
N ASN A 227 5.08 -2.99 28.17
CA ASN A 227 5.70 -2.61 29.43
C ASN A 227 7.19 -2.25 29.31
N ALA A 228 7.62 -1.80 28.14
CA ALA A 228 9.02 -1.42 27.89
C ALA A 228 9.43 -0.13 28.61
N GLY A 229 8.52 0.82 28.77
CA GLY A 229 8.79 2.12 29.37
C GLY A 229 9.49 2.09 30.73
N PRO A 230 9.04 1.32 31.74
CA PRO A 230 9.74 1.20 33.03
C PRO A 230 11.17 0.66 32.92
N ILE A 231 11.44 -0.25 31.97
CA ILE A 231 12.76 -0.83 31.72
C ILE A 231 13.70 0.27 31.18
N PHE A 232 13.24 1.03 30.19
CA PHE A 232 14.01 2.12 29.58
C PHE A 232 14.23 3.28 30.54
N LYS A 233 13.22 3.60 31.37
CA LYS A 233 13.40 4.58 32.46
C LYS A 233 14.51 4.17 33.44
N ALA A 234 14.53 2.90 33.84
CA ALA A 234 15.58 2.40 34.72
C ALA A 234 16.98 2.47 34.06
N ALA A 235 17.04 2.26 32.75
CA ALA A 235 18.30 2.38 32.02
C ALA A 235 18.76 3.84 31.91
N LEU A 236 17.85 4.79 31.68
CA LEU A 236 18.15 6.24 31.70
C LEU A 236 18.70 6.65 33.04
N ASP A 237 18.04 6.26 34.16
CA ASP A 237 18.51 6.58 35.51
C ASP A 237 19.89 5.99 35.81
N ALA A 238 20.20 4.82 35.23
CA ALA A 238 21.47 4.17 35.47
C ALA A 238 22.65 4.86 34.75
N VAL A 239 22.40 5.61 33.69
CA VAL A 239 23.44 6.33 32.91
C VAL A 239 23.48 7.84 33.22
N ASP A 240 22.50 8.39 33.93
CA ASP A 240 22.31 9.82 34.14
C ASP A 240 23.55 10.51 34.75
N ALA A 241 24.30 9.82 35.63
CA ALA A 241 25.49 10.37 36.24
C ALA A 241 26.71 10.50 35.27
N ASP A 242 26.68 9.73 34.17
CA ASP A 242 27.80 9.60 33.23
C ASP A 242 27.49 10.21 31.86
N VAL A 243 26.21 10.53 31.57
CA VAL A 243 25.71 11.03 30.29
C VAL A 243 25.10 12.42 30.48
N ASP A 244 25.58 13.39 29.76
CA ASP A 244 24.94 14.70 29.61
C ASP A 244 23.95 14.68 28.45
N PHE A 245 22.68 14.52 28.75
CA PHE A 245 21.60 14.39 27.77
C PHE A 245 21.41 15.64 26.91
N SER A 246 21.81 16.81 27.39
CA SER A 246 21.73 18.06 26.62
C SER A 246 22.56 18.06 25.35
N GLN A 247 23.58 17.16 25.24
CA GLN A 247 24.40 17.01 24.03
C GLN A 247 23.65 16.33 22.86
N TYR A 248 22.50 15.72 23.12
CA TYR A 248 21.70 15.00 22.14
C TYR A 248 20.42 15.76 21.74
N ASP A 249 20.27 16.99 22.20
CA ASP A 249 19.35 18.02 21.70
C ASP A 249 20.11 18.86 20.67
N THR A 250 20.27 18.30 19.45
CA THR A 250 21.21 18.87 18.48
C THR A 250 20.61 20.02 17.68
N ASP A 251 19.30 20.18 17.70
CA ASP A 251 18.58 21.31 17.09
C ASP A 251 18.21 22.41 18.11
N GLY A 252 18.38 22.15 19.41
CA GLY A 252 18.20 23.11 20.50
C GLY A 252 16.73 23.35 20.85
N ASP A 253 15.87 22.39 20.64
CA ASP A 253 14.43 22.52 20.83
C ASP A 253 13.95 22.12 22.23
N GLY A 254 14.86 21.63 23.08
CA GLY A 254 14.60 21.18 24.45
C GLY A 254 14.21 19.72 24.57
N TYR A 255 14.40 18.95 23.48
CA TYR A 255 14.19 17.50 23.45
C TYR A 255 15.45 16.79 22.94
N VAL A 256 15.76 15.64 23.52
CA VAL A 256 16.75 14.73 22.97
C VAL A 256 16.22 14.21 21.63
N ASP A 257 16.99 14.33 20.56
CA ASP A 257 16.59 13.94 19.20
C ASP A 257 16.14 12.47 19.15
N MET A 258 16.88 11.57 19.81
CA MET A 258 16.55 10.15 19.92
C MET A 258 17.42 9.43 20.95
N VAL A 259 16.80 8.53 21.72
CA VAL A 259 17.52 7.49 22.47
C VAL A 259 17.21 6.13 21.87
N PHE A 260 18.24 5.35 21.54
CA PHE A 260 18.08 3.99 21.06
C PHE A 260 18.47 2.99 22.15
N PHE A 261 17.58 2.05 22.46
CA PHE A 261 17.85 0.99 23.44
C PHE A 261 18.13 -0.34 22.75
N ILE A 262 19.23 -0.99 23.12
CA ILE A 262 19.52 -2.36 22.69
C ILE A 262 19.52 -3.27 23.92
N VAL A 263 18.63 -4.24 23.95
CA VAL A 263 18.50 -5.13 25.12
C VAL A 263 19.13 -6.50 24.84
N ALA A 264 19.69 -7.10 25.89
CA ALA A 264 20.24 -8.46 25.82
C ALA A 264 19.17 -9.51 25.52
N GLY A 265 19.48 -10.47 24.67
CA GLY A 265 18.65 -11.64 24.40
C GLY A 265 17.83 -11.58 23.11
N TYR A 266 16.73 -12.33 23.11
CA TYR A 266 15.90 -12.58 21.93
C TYR A 266 14.79 -11.55 21.76
N SER A 267 14.30 -11.43 20.51
CA SER A 267 13.13 -10.64 20.17
C SER A 267 11.84 -11.47 20.17
N ALA A 268 10.74 -10.84 20.55
CA ALA A 268 9.41 -11.41 20.37
C ALA A 268 8.96 -11.45 18.89
N SER A 269 9.57 -10.62 18.02
CA SER A 269 9.24 -10.57 16.58
C SER A 269 9.60 -11.85 15.82
N TYR A 270 10.42 -12.76 16.42
CA TYR A 270 10.70 -14.07 15.85
C TYR A 270 9.70 -15.12 16.37
N GLY A 271 8.94 -15.71 15.47
CA GLY A 271 7.99 -16.78 15.82
C GLY A 271 8.66 -17.95 16.56
N GLY A 272 7.95 -18.53 17.53
CA GLY A 272 8.48 -19.61 18.37
C GLY A 272 9.29 -19.15 19.58
N ASN A 273 9.61 -17.88 19.72
CA ASN A 273 10.19 -17.25 20.91
C ASN A 273 9.10 -16.92 21.94
N ASN A 274 9.53 -16.47 23.11
CA ASN A 274 8.61 -16.00 24.14
C ASN A 274 8.03 -14.64 23.74
N SER A 275 6.72 -14.56 23.58
CA SER A 275 5.99 -13.32 23.22
C SER A 275 6.10 -12.22 24.27
N ASN A 276 6.60 -12.51 25.48
CA ASN A 276 6.86 -11.51 26.51
C ASN A 276 8.27 -10.89 26.40
N TYR A 277 9.14 -11.38 25.52
CA TYR A 277 10.38 -10.68 25.19
C TYR A 277 10.06 -9.32 24.53
N LEU A 278 11.03 -8.43 24.50
CA LEU A 278 10.88 -7.15 23.83
C LEU A 278 10.59 -7.39 22.32
N TRP A 279 9.60 -6.70 21.80
CA TRP A 279 9.40 -6.53 20.36
C TRP A 279 10.04 -5.21 19.94
N PRO A 280 10.95 -5.17 18.97
CA PRO A 280 11.53 -3.92 18.47
C PRO A 280 10.46 -2.93 18.04
N HIS A 281 10.61 -1.67 18.41
CA HIS A 281 9.66 -0.62 18.07
C HIS A 281 10.20 0.79 18.35
N LYS A 282 9.59 1.79 17.71
CA LYS A 282 9.74 3.20 18.03
C LYS A 282 8.49 3.70 18.76
N TYR A 283 8.69 4.42 19.87
CA TYR A 283 7.60 5.06 20.62
C TYR A 283 8.06 6.27 21.42
N TYR A 284 7.20 6.74 22.32
CA TYR A 284 7.46 7.83 23.24
C TYR A 284 7.52 7.34 24.69
N LEU A 285 8.42 7.93 25.46
CA LEU A 285 8.64 7.57 26.85
C LEU A 285 7.92 8.54 27.78
N PHE A 286 6.85 8.06 28.43
CA PHE A 286 6.00 8.86 29.31
C PHE A 286 6.17 8.52 30.77
N THR A 287 6.08 9.56 31.64
CA THR A 287 5.83 9.37 33.07
C THR A 287 4.41 8.83 33.30
N PRO A 288 4.09 8.30 34.49
CA PRO A 288 2.72 7.90 34.82
C PRO A 288 1.67 9.01 34.64
N ASP A 289 2.06 10.27 34.69
CA ASP A 289 1.21 11.44 34.51
C ASP A 289 1.22 11.99 33.09
N TRP A 290 1.73 11.17 32.14
CA TRP A 290 1.77 11.50 30.70
C TRP A 290 2.61 12.74 30.35
N GLN A 291 3.67 13.00 31.14
CA GLN A 291 4.71 13.98 30.84
C GLN A 291 5.93 13.21 30.28
N PHE A 292 6.89 13.89 29.69
CA PHE A 292 8.17 13.31 29.35
C PHE A 292 9.12 13.33 30.56
N TYR A 293 10.07 12.40 30.57
CA TYR A 293 11.16 12.45 31.56
C TYR A 293 12.15 13.52 31.13
N SER A 294 12.72 14.23 32.14
CA SER A 294 13.69 15.29 31.90
C SER A 294 15.00 14.98 32.61
N TYR A 295 16.09 15.13 31.88
CA TYR A 295 17.48 14.99 32.35
C TYR A 295 18.28 16.17 31.80
N ASP A 296 19.21 16.73 32.58
CA ASP A 296 20.09 17.86 32.21
C ASP A 296 19.37 19.06 31.54
N GLY A 297 18.10 19.26 31.88
CA GLY A 297 17.29 20.36 31.37
C GLY A 297 16.62 20.13 30.02
N VAL A 298 16.79 18.96 29.40
CA VAL A 298 16.11 18.53 28.18
C VAL A 298 15.15 17.35 28.42
N ASN A 299 14.17 17.19 27.59
CA ASN A 299 13.19 16.10 27.69
C ASN A 299 13.63 14.89 26.85
N VAL A 300 13.54 13.69 27.42
CA VAL A 300 13.66 12.43 26.69
C VAL A 300 12.27 11.95 26.33
N ALA A 301 11.88 12.18 25.08
CA ALA A 301 10.56 11.87 24.55
C ALA A 301 10.59 10.66 23.62
N THR A 302 11.26 10.77 22.49
CA THR A 302 11.34 9.75 21.46
C THR A 302 12.38 8.69 21.78
N TYR A 303 12.00 7.43 21.61
CA TYR A 303 12.94 6.31 21.62
C TYR A 303 12.66 5.30 20.51
N ALA A 304 13.69 4.55 20.16
CA ALA A 304 13.57 3.32 19.38
C ALA A 304 14.32 2.19 20.09
N CYS A 305 14.03 0.94 19.79
CA CYS A 305 14.68 -0.18 20.45
C CYS A 305 14.86 -1.41 19.56
N SER A 306 15.84 -2.22 19.91
CA SER A 306 16.13 -3.51 19.27
C SER A 306 16.66 -4.51 20.31
N THR A 307 16.91 -5.74 19.86
CA THR A 307 17.41 -6.83 20.70
C THR A 307 18.74 -7.38 20.18
N GLU A 308 19.50 -8.05 21.05
CA GLU A 308 20.83 -8.57 20.72
C GLU A 308 20.81 -9.68 19.69
N ILE A 309 19.90 -10.69 19.83
CA ILE A 309 20.05 -11.96 19.14
C ILE A 309 19.11 -12.06 17.94
N TYR A 310 19.69 -12.38 16.78
CA TYR A 310 18.94 -12.79 15.60
C TYR A 310 18.45 -14.22 15.74
N GLY A 311 17.17 -14.46 15.48
CA GLY A 311 16.60 -15.78 15.27
C GLY A 311 15.93 -16.39 16.50
N TRP A 312 15.84 -17.71 16.50
CA TRP A 312 14.93 -18.45 17.38
C TRP A 312 15.66 -19.07 18.56
N GLU A 313 15.18 -18.81 19.76
CA GLU A 313 15.64 -19.43 20.99
C GLU A 313 15.51 -20.95 20.94
N SER A 314 14.42 -21.47 20.38
CA SER A 314 14.14 -22.90 20.24
C SER A 314 15.19 -23.64 19.39
N TYR A 315 15.91 -22.94 18.53
CA TYR A 315 17.01 -23.47 17.73
C TYR A 315 18.39 -23.23 18.35
N GLY A 316 18.45 -22.56 19.50
CA GLY A 316 19.69 -22.20 20.17
C GLY A 316 20.53 -21.19 19.40
N TYR A 317 19.89 -20.29 18.65
CA TYR A 317 20.61 -19.19 18.00
C TYR A 317 21.23 -18.27 19.04
N THR A 318 22.48 -17.90 18.82
CA THR A 318 23.23 -16.99 19.71
C THR A 318 23.94 -15.89 18.95
N ILE A 319 23.77 -15.83 17.63
CA ILE A 319 24.45 -14.87 16.77
C ILE A 319 23.80 -13.49 16.97
N PRO A 320 24.59 -12.44 17.19
CA PRO A 320 24.05 -11.10 17.26
C PRO A 320 23.27 -10.73 15.99
N ALA A 321 22.20 -9.96 16.16
CA ALA A 321 21.43 -9.39 15.06
C ALA A 321 22.30 -8.44 14.23
N GLY A 322 21.97 -8.28 12.95
CA GLY A 322 22.56 -7.28 12.10
C GLY A 322 21.96 -5.88 12.33
N ILE A 323 22.24 -4.99 11.39
CA ILE A 323 21.81 -3.57 11.49
C ILE A 323 20.36 -3.33 11.03
N GLY A 324 19.70 -4.33 10.42
CA GLY A 324 18.43 -4.13 9.70
C GLY A 324 17.32 -3.59 10.56
N THR A 325 17.07 -4.21 11.72
CA THR A 325 16.08 -3.72 12.70
C THR A 325 16.44 -2.33 13.21
N ILE A 326 17.73 -2.07 13.48
CA ILE A 326 18.17 -0.74 13.92
C ILE A 326 17.88 0.32 12.85
N CYS A 327 18.17 0.00 11.58
CA CYS A 327 17.88 0.90 10.46
C CYS A 327 16.38 1.15 10.29
N HIS A 328 15.55 0.11 10.40
CA HIS A 328 14.09 0.20 10.34
C HIS A 328 13.54 1.11 11.46
N GLU A 329 13.84 0.80 12.70
CA GLU A 329 13.33 1.56 13.85
C GLU A 329 13.85 3.00 13.87
N PHE A 330 15.09 3.23 13.45
CA PHE A 330 15.60 4.59 13.34
C PHE A 330 14.98 5.35 12.15
N SER A 331 14.61 4.68 11.07
CA SER A 331 13.85 5.32 9.97
C SER A 331 12.50 5.86 10.42
N HIS A 332 11.85 5.20 11.39
CA HIS A 332 10.65 5.72 12.03
C HIS A 332 10.92 7.00 12.85
N VAL A 333 12.09 7.11 13.47
CA VAL A 333 12.49 8.33 14.14
C VAL A 333 12.67 9.47 13.14
N LEU A 334 13.17 9.18 11.93
CA LEU A 334 13.28 10.14 10.83
C LEU A 334 11.93 10.50 10.18
N GLY A 335 10.84 9.81 10.53
CA GLY A 335 9.48 10.14 10.11
C GLY A 335 8.85 9.20 9.07
N LEU A 336 9.52 8.12 8.67
CA LEU A 336 8.94 7.13 7.74
C LEU A 336 7.91 6.25 8.47
N PRO A 337 6.73 5.98 7.88
CA PRO A 337 5.77 5.02 8.39
C PRO A 337 6.15 3.58 7.98
N ASP A 338 5.51 2.60 8.58
CA ASP A 338 5.48 1.25 8.04
C ASP A 338 4.77 1.23 6.69
N LEU A 339 5.34 0.50 5.73
CA LEU A 339 4.78 0.32 4.39
C LEU A 339 4.20 -1.09 4.19
N TYR A 340 4.20 -1.93 5.22
CA TYR A 340 3.48 -3.20 5.21
C TYR A 340 2.04 -3.03 5.75
N ASP A 341 1.25 -4.10 5.66
CA ASP A 341 -0.12 -4.17 6.18
C ASP A 341 -0.09 -4.29 7.71
N THR A 342 -0.26 -3.16 8.43
CA THR A 342 -0.18 -3.13 9.90
C THR A 342 -1.44 -3.67 10.57
N ASP A 343 -2.45 -4.09 9.81
CA ASP A 343 -3.63 -4.79 10.34
C ASP A 343 -3.63 -6.30 10.02
N TYR A 344 -2.61 -6.75 9.29
CA TYR A 344 -2.30 -8.16 9.00
C TYR A 344 -3.43 -8.94 8.36
N GLY A 345 -4.11 -8.30 7.43
CA GLY A 345 -5.16 -8.95 6.66
C GLY A 345 -6.43 -9.24 7.44
N THR A 346 -6.72 -8.49 8.52
CA THR A 346 -8.01 -8.60 9.21
C THR A 346 -9.19 -8.27 8.30
N ASN A 347 -8.94 -7.56 7.20
CA ASN A 347 -9.89 -7.16 6.16
C ASN A 347 -9.48 -7.65 4.76
N GLY A 348 -8.42 -8.43 4.64
CA GLY A 348 -7.79 -8.93 3.42
C GLY A 348 -6.29 -8.64 3.39
N GLN A 349 -5.56 -9.26 2.47
CA GLN A 349 -4.12 -9.01 2.29
C GLN A 349 -3.92 -7.78 1.42
N SER A 350 -3.14 -6.84 1.88
CA SER A 350 -2.72 -5.65 1.12
C SER A 350 -1.56 -5.95 0.17
N ASN A 351 -1.42 -5.15 -0.88
CA ASN A 351 -0.33 -5.22 -1.83
C ASN A 351 0.78 -4.23 -1.42
N HIS A 352 1.60 -4.63 -0.46
CA HIS A 352 2.69 -3.82 0.08
C HIS A 352 4.05 -4.18 -0.55
N PRO A 353 5.13 -3.39 -0.32
CA PRO A 353 6.42 -3.58 -1.00
C PRO A 353 7.22 -4.82 -0.56
N ASP A 354 6.88 -5.49 0.54
CA ASP A 354 7.58 -6.68 1.06
C ASP A 354 9.11 -6.46 1.17
N ASP A 355 9.90 -7.40 0.61
CA ASP A 355 11.38 -7.39 0.65
C ASP A 355 12.03 -6.30 -0.25
N TRP A 356 11.24 -5.49 -0.95
CA TRP A 356 11.75 -4.35 -1.71
C TRP A 356 12.07 -3.13 -0.86
N ASP A 357 11.58 -3.06 0.37
CA ASP A 357 11.57 -1.86 1.17
C ASP A 357 11.97 -2.14 2.62
N VAL A 358 12.83 -1.27 3.20
CA VAL A 358 13.29 -1.43 4.59
C VAL A 358 12.17 -1.17 5.59
N MET A 359 11.16 -0.36 5.23
CA MET A 359 9.96 -0.13 6.04
C MET A 359 8.91 -1.22 5.88
N ALA A 360 9.31 -2.36 5.31
CA ALA A 360 8.55 -3.60 5.21
C ALA A 360 9.47 -4.80 5.50
N GLY A 361 9.49 -5.84 4.66
CA GLY A 361 10.29 -7.05 4.87
C GLY A 361 11.80 -6.88 4.63
N GLY A 362 12.20 -5.83 3.93
CA GLY A 362 13.58 -5.62 3.49
C GLY A 362 14.60 -5.40 4.62
N SER A 363 14.16 -5.04 5.83
CA SER A 363 14.99 -4.97 7.04
C SER A 363 15.61 -6.33 7.41
N TYR A 364 14.91 -7.42 7.16
CA TYR A 364 15.36 -8.79 7.45
C TYR A 364 16.33 -9.39 6.43
N SER A 365 16.61 -8.70 5.33
CA SER A 365 17.45 -9.20 4.26
C SER A 365 18.81 -9.66 4.77
N ASN A 366 19.28 -10.84 4.29
CA ASN A 366 20.52 -11.49 4.74
C ASN A 366 20.66 -11.58 6.28
N TYR A 367 19.64 -12.04 6.97
CA TYR A 367 19.63 -12.15 8.44
C TYR A 367 19.75 -10.78 9.15
N GLY A 368 19.14 -9.74 8.60
CA GLY A 368 19.20 -8.36 9.10
C GLY A 368 20.58 -7.70 8.95
N ARG A 369 21.54 -8.35 8.29
CA ARG A 369 22.90 -7.82 8.10
C ARG A 369 23.05 -6.97 6.86
N ARG A 370 22.11 -7.06 5.94
CA ARG A 370 22.09 -6.31 4.69
C ARG A 370 20.66 -5.81 4.43
N PRO A 371 20.16 -4.86 5.23
CA PRO A 371 18.88 -4.23 4.90
C PRO A 371 18.93 -3.66 3.48
N VAL A 372 17.82 -3.68 2.77
CA VAL A 372 17.74 -3.09 1.43
C VAL A 372 17.87 -1.56 1.52
N GLY A 373 18.43 -0.94 0.48
CA GLY A 373 18.56 0.50 0.42
C GLY A 373 17.19 1.18 0.35
N TYR A 374 17.13 2.43 0.80
CA TYR A 374 15.92 3.25 0.67
C TYR A 374 15.47 3.34 -0.79
N SER A 375 14.19 3.18 -1.01
CA SER A 375 13.52 3.50 -2.26
C SER A 375 13.64 5.00 -2.58
N ILE A 376 13.44 5.36 -3.83
CA ILE A 376 13.42 6.78 -4.22
C ILE A 376 12.28 7.53 -3.52
N PHE A 377 11.20 6.86 -3.15
CA PHE A 377 10.11 7.44 -2.37
C PHE A 377 10.60 7.82 -0.97
N GLU A 378 11.25 6.90 -0.24
CA GLU A 378 11.78 7.16 1.09
C GLU A 378 12.83 8.28 1.07
N ARG A 379 13.76 8.24 0.10
CA ARG A 379 14.74 9.31 -0.10
C ARG A 379 14.08 10.66 -0.39
N TYR A 380 13.01 10.67 -1.18
CA TYR A 380 12.25 11.89 -1.47
C TYR A 380 11.51 12.40 -0.24
N ALA A 381 10.86 11.53 0.52
CA ALA A 381 10.14 11.86 1.76
C ALA A 381 11.08 12.47 2.82
N LEU A 382 12.30 11.93 2.95
CA LEU A 382 13.33 12.42 3.87
C LEU A 382 14.13 13.62 3.34
N GLY A 383 13.89 14.05 2.10
CA GLY A 383 14.65 15.14 1.47
C GLY A 383 16.07 14.75 1.01
N PHE A 384 16.37 13.45 0.93
CA PHE A 384 17.65 12.92 0.47
C PHE A 384 17.76 12.85 -1.05
N ALA A 385 16.66 12.88 -1.76
CA ALA A 385 16.59 12.92 -3.22
C ALA A 385 15.52 13.87 -3.72
N HIS A 386 15.67 14.29 -5.00
CA HIS A 386 14.73 15.15 -5.70
C HIS A 386 14.41 14.53 -7.07
N PRO A 387 13.47 13.58 -7.14
CA PRO A 387 13.04 12.98 -8.39
C PRO A 387 12.56 14.03 -9.39
N SER A 388 12.87 13.83 -10.67
CA SER A 388 12.46 14.74 -11.73
C SER A 388 11.01 14.49 -12.13
N GLU A 389 10.22 15.53 -12.35
CA GLU A 389 8.85 15.37 -12.85
C GLU A 389 8.84 15.12 -14.37
N ILE A 390 8.07 14.12 -14.80
CA ILE A 390 7.74 13.88 -16.20
C ILE A 390 6.63 14.82 -16.60
N THR A 391 6.93 15.79 -17.47
CA THR A 391 6.00 16.81 -17.94
C THR A 391 5.86 16.89 -19.46
N THR A 392 6.62 16.06 -20.19
CA THR A 392 6.65 16.06 -21.66
C THR A 392 6.83 14.65 -22.21
N SER A 393 6.31 14.41 -23.41
CA SER A 393 6.64 13.20 -24.17
C SER A 393 8.12 13.18 -24.57
N GLY A 394 8.73 12.00 -24.62
CA GLY A 394 10.13 11.84 -24.99
C GLY A 394 10.73 10.54 -24.51
N ASN A 395 12.03 10.37 -24.75
CA ASN A 395 12.80 9.24 -24.26
C ASN A 395 13.47 9.60 -22.93
N TYR A 396 13.40 8.71 -21.98
CA TYR A 396 13.91 8.86 -20.63
C TYR A 396 14.91 7.76 -20.31
N THR A 397 15.84 8.07 -19.43
CA THR A 397 16.86 7.13 -18.95
C THR A 397 16.86 7.16 -17.43
N LEU A 398 16.89 5.99 -16.80
CA LEU A 398 16.86 5.84 -15.36
C LEU A 398 18.01 4.91 -14.92
N ARG A 399 18.99 5.49 -14.24
CA ARG A 399 20.15 4.77 -13.74
C ARG A 399 19.85 4.21 -12.33
N ASN A 400 20.68 3.26 -11.89
CA ASN A 400 20.51 2.63 -10.58
C ASN A 400 20.44 3.67 -9.44
N VAL A 401 19.36 3.66 -8.67
CA VAL A 401 19.10 4.60 -7.57
C VAL A 401 20.19 4.56 -6.50
N ALA A 402 20.76 3.39 -6.23
CA ALA A 402 21.82 3.23 -5.23
C ALA A 402 23.10 4.00 -5.56
N THR A 403 23.37 4.30 -6.83
CA THR A 403 24.60 4.97 -7.29
C THR A 403 24.38 6.36 -7.87
N HIS A 404 23.15 6.68 -8.27
CA HIS A 404 22.85 7.95 -8.95
C HIS A 404 21.80 8.80 -8.22
N ASN A 405 21.16 8.24 -7.21
CA ASN A 405 20.14 8.94 -6.38
C ASN A 405 19.08 9.66 -7.23
N GLU A 406 18.63 9.03 -8.30
CA GLU A 406 17.69 9.61 -9.27
C GLU A 406 16.40 8.78 -9.38
N GLY A 407 15.32 9.44 -9.76
CA GLY A 407 14.03 8.85 -10.04
C GLY A 407 13.14 9.82 -10.80
N TYR A 408 11.97 9.36 -11.19
CA TYR A 408 10.97 10.18 -11.85
C TYR A 408 9.64 10.16 -11.10
N ILE A 409 8.94 11.29 -11.13
CA ILE A 409 7.56 11.42 -10.67
C ILE A 409 6.67 11.68 -11.89
N LEU A 410 5.61 10.91 -12.00
CA LEU A 410 4.54 11.12 -12.96
C LEU A 410 3.28 11.54 -12.19
N ARG A 411 2.95 12.84 -12.26
CA ARG A 411 1.76 13.39 -11.59
C ARG A 411 0.49 12.89 -12.27
N THR A 412 -0.52 12.62 -11.47
CA THR A 412 -1.87 12.32 -11.95
C THR A 412 -2.74 13.58 -11.94
N PRO A 413 -3.92 13.58 -12.57
CA PRO A 413 -4.88 14.66 -12.43
C PRO A 413 -5.47 14.82 -11.03
N VAL A 414 -5.28 13.85 -10.13
CA VAL A 414 -5.68 13.90 -8.73
C VAL A 414 -4.54 14.52 -7.92
N GLU A 415 -4.78 15.65 -7.29
CA GLU A 415 -3.80 16.30 -6.43
C GLU A 415 -3.37 15.35 -5.30
N ASN A 416 -2.04 15.26 -5.06
CA ASN A 416 -1.43 14.39 -4.06
C ASN A 416 -1.53 12.86 -4.34
N GLU A 417 -1.96 12.45 -5.54
CA GLU A 417 -1.80 11.09 -6.04
C GLU A 417 -0.84 11.10 -7.24
N TYR A 418 0.20 10.25 -7.22
CA TYR A 418 1.24 10.22 -8.25
C TYR A 418 1.90 8.84 -8.35
N PHE A 419 2.57 8.61 -9.46
CA PHE A 419 3.49 7.49 -9.61
C PHE A 419 4.92 7.97 -9.42
N ILE A 420 5.74 7.15 -8.75
CA ILE A 420 7.16 7.39 -8.58
C ILE A 420 7.94 6.18 -9.09
N MET A 421 9.04 6.42 -9.80
CA MET A 421 9.78 5.39 -10.50
C MET A 421 11.26 5.45 -10.14
N GLU A 422 11.83 4.28 -9.93
CA GLU A 422 13.24 4.07 -9.67
C GLU A 422 13.78 2.87 -10.44
N ASN A 423 15.10 2.83 -10.63
CA ASN A 423 15.78 1.65 -11.14
C ASN A 423 16.52 0.96 -9.99
N ARG A 424 16.06 -0.24 -9.63
CA ARG A 424 16.71 -1.10 -8.65
C ARG A 424 17.53 -2.17 -9.35
N GLN A 425 18.73 -2.43 -8.84
CA GLN A 425 19.64 -3.44 -9.38
C GLN A 425 20.15 -4.33 -8.25
N GLN A 426 20.23 -5.63 -8.49
CA GLN A 426 20.84 -6.59 -7.57
C GLN A 426 22.36 -6.37 -7.49
N ALA A 427 22.78 -5.21 -7.04
CA ALA A 427 24.18 -4.75 -7.02
C ALA A 427 24.45 -3.80 -5.85
N GLY A 428 25.73 -3.61 -5.56
CA GLY A 428 26.17 -2.67 -4.52
C GLY A 428 26.09 -3.23 -3.10
N LYS A 429 26.23 -2.35 -2.13
CA LYS A 429 26.27 -2.71 -0.71
C LYS A 429 24.94 -3.29 -0.23
N TRP A 430 23.84 -2.57 -0.50
CA TRP A 430 22.55 -2.82 0.15
C TRP A 430 21.63 -3.67 -0.71
N ASP A 431 21.62 -3.44 -2.01
CA ASP A 431 20.62 -4.00 -2.93
C ASP A 431 20.98 -5.34 -3.58
N SER A 432 22.17 -5.90 -3.29
CA SER A 432 22.61 -7.17 -3.93
C SER A 432 21.78 -8.39 -3.59
N ALA A 433 20.91 -8.31 -2.58
CA ALA A 433 19.99 -9.38 -2.18
C ALA A 433 18.53 -9.08 -2.51
N LEU A 434 18.24 -8.05 -3.29
CA LEU A 434 16.88 -7.73 -3.74
C LEU A 434 16.23 -8.93 -4.46
N PRO A 435 14.89 -9.02 -4.47
CA PRO A 435 14.16 -10.09 -5.14
C PRO A 435 14.41 -10.15 -6.66
N GLY A 436 14.77 -9.01 -7.27
CA GLY A 436 15.01 -8.88 -8.70
C GLY A 436 15.67 -7.55 -9.07
N HIS A 437 15.58 -7.18 -10.34
CA HIS A 437 16.13 -5.93 -10.86
C HIS A 437 15.25 -5.35 -11.98
N GLY A 438 15.34 -4.04 -12.22
CA GLY A 438 14.60 -3.31 -13.24
C GLY A 438 13.98 -2.02 -12.70
N MET A 439 13.05 -1.45 -13.44
CA MET A 439 12.29 -0.27 -13.03
C MET A 439 11.18 -0.68 -12.07
N LEU A 440 11.24 -0.25 -10.82
CA LEU A 440 10.10 -0.28 -9.91
C LEU A 440 9.26 0.98 -10.08
N VAL A 441 7.96 0.78 -10.05
CA VAL A 441 6.96 1.85 -10.09
C VAL A 441 6.09 1.72 -8.86
N ALA A 442 6.03 2.77 -8.07
CA ALA A 442 5.10 2.83 -6.93
C ALA A 442 4.00 3.86 -7.21
N ARG A 443 2.76 3.50 -6.89
CA ARG A 443 1.64 4.44 -6.78
C ARG A 443 1.59 4.96 -5.35
N VAL A 444 1.58 6.28 -5.20
CA VAL A 444 1.56 6.98 -3.91
C VAL A 444 0.31 7.83 -3.86
N ASP A 445 -0.49 7.65 -2.81
CA ASP A 445 -1.66 8.46 -2.52
C ASP A 445 -1.48 9.15 -1.16
N SER A 446 -1.20 10.45 -1.18
CA SER A 446 -1.10 11.28 0.02
C SER A 446 -2.31 12.21 0.20
N THR A 447 -3.46 11.90 -0.41
CA THR A 447 -4.71 12.65 -0.27
C THR A 447 -5.26 12.61 1.15
N ASN A 448 -4.97 11.56 1.91
CA ASN A 448 -5.38 11.39 3.29
C ASN A 448 -4.18 11.35 4.25
N ALA A 449 -3.80 12.52 4.75
CA ALA A 449 -2.66 12.66 5.66
C ALA A 449 -2.83 11.88 7.00
N ASP A 450 -4.07 11.58 7.43
CA ASP A 450 -4.30 10.85 8.67
C ASP A 450 -3.92 9.37 8.57
N VAL A 451 -3.99 8.80 7.37
CA VAL A 451 -3.53 7.43 7.10
C VAL A 451 -2.01 7.35 7.27
N TRP A 452 -1.28 8.30 6.69
CA TRP A 452 0.17 8.38 6.78
C TRP A 452 0.65 8.64 8.23
N ARG A 453 0.11 9.68 8.88
CA ARG A 453 0.40 9.97 10.30
C ARG A 453 -0.06 8.86 11.23
N GLY A 454 -1.09 8.14 10.86
CA GLY A 454 -1.67 7.06 11.64
C GLY A 454 -0.98 5.71 11.45
N ASN A 455 0.13 5.61 10.73
CA ASN A 455 0.82 4.35 10.41
C ASN A 455 -0.15 3.26 9.92
N SER A 456 -1.02 3.60 8.98
CA SER A 456 -2.03 2.71 8.41
C SER A 456 -2.07 2.78 6.88
N VAL A 457 -0.90 3.02 6.29
CA VAL A 457 -0.71 3.30 4.86
C VAL A 457 -1.28 2.18 4.00
N ASN A 458 -1.11 0.94 4.40
CA ASN A 458 -1.54 -0.24 3.66
C ASN A 458 -2.48 -1.16 4.44
N ASP A 459 -3.24 -0.65 5.42
CA ASP A 459 -4.20 -1.42 6.19
C ASP A 459 -5.46 -1.83 5.39
N ASP A 460 -5.85 -1.09 4.36
CA ASP A 460 -7.02 -1.44 3.55
C ASP A 460 -6.60 -1.99 2.18
N PRO A 461 -6.75 -3.31 1.94
CA PRO A 461 -6.35 -3.94 0.68
C PRO A 461 -7.15 -3.45 -0.53
N ARG A 462 -8.25 -2.71 -0.31
CA ARG A 462 -9.05 -2.09 -1.38
C ARG A 462 -8.53 -0.70 -1.74
N HIS A 463 -7.62 -0.13 -0.94
CA HIS A 463 -7.00 1.16 -1.16
C HIS A 463 -5.66 1.27 -0.43
N ASN A 464 -4.60 0.76 -1.05
CA ASN A 464 -3.24 0.94 -0.57
C ASN A 464 -2.78 2.37 -0.87
N TYR A 465 -2.29 3.10 0.13
CA TYR A 465 -1.78 4.46 -0.06
C TYR A 465 -0.33 4.48 -0.57
N TYR A 466 0.36 3.35 -0.47
CA TYR A 466 1.63 3.08 -1.12
C TYR A 466 1.66 1.65 -1.63
N GLU A 467 1.76 1.45 -2.94
CA GLU A 467 1.88 0.10 -3.49
C GLU A 467 2.89 0.04 -4.64
N ILE A 468 3.58 -1.08 -4.74
CA ILE A 468 4.37 -1.40 -5.93
C ILE A 468 3.42 -1.84 -7.04
N VAL A 469 3.46 -1.13 -8.15
CA VAL A 469 2.75 -1.52 -9.38
C VAL A 469 3.56 -2.63 -10.05
N ARG A 470 3.17 -3.88 -9.80
CA ARG A 470 3.94 -5.06 -10.18
C ARG A 470 3.72 -5.42 -11.65
N ALA A 471 4.79 -5.61 -12.41
CA ALA A 471 4.71 -6.06 -13.81
C ALA A 471 4.11 -7.47 -13.92
N GLY A 472 4.46 -8.36 -12.99
CA GLY A 472 3.89 -9.71 -12.88
C GLY A 472 2.66 -9.79 -12.00
N SER A 473 1.93 -10.92 -12.07
CA SER A 473 0.66 -11.15 -11.36
C SER A 473 0.82 -11.82 -9.99
N GLY A 474 2.02 -11.83 -9.39
CA GLY A 474 2.28 -12.47 -8.11
C GLY A 474 1.88 -11.62 -6.90
N GLN A 475 1.64 -12.28 -5.75
CA GLN A 475 1.66 -11.63 -4.43
C GLN A 475 3.05 -11.85 -3.81
N GLY A 476 3.53 -10.89 -3.02
CA GLY A 476 4.85 -10.93 -2.42
C GLY A 476 5.96 -10.48 -3.37
N ALA A 477 7.10 -10.08 -2.79
CA ALA A 477 8.23 -9.57 -3.54
C ALA A 477 8.87 -10.65 -4.45
N SER A 478 9.09 -10.32 -5.71
CA SER A 478 9.67 -11.24 -6.70
C SER A 478 10.40 -10.52 -7.83
N GLY A 479 11.21 -11.26 -8.58
CA GLY A 479 11.86 -10.74 -9.78
C GLY A 479 10.92 -10.38 -10.93
N SER A 480 9.62 -10.70 -10.82
CA SER A 480 8.60 -10.32 -11.78
C SER A 480 7.93 -8.97 -11.47
N ASP A 481 8.28 -8.32 -10.37
CA ASP A 481 7.67 -7.05 -9.99
C ASP A 481 8.19 -5.86 -10.80
N PRO A 482 9.50 -5.74 -11.09
CA PRO A 482 10.03 -4.65 -11.89
C PRO A 482 9.67 -4.75 -13.38
N PHE A 483 9.80 -3.64 -14.06
CA PHE A 483 9.71 -3.56 -15.52
C PHE A 483 11.13 -3.47 -16.15
N PRO A 484 11.46 -4.22 -17.23
CA PRO A 484 10.67 -5.33 -17.74
C PRO A 484 10.67 -6.55 -16.83
N GLY A 485 11.66 -6.67 -15.91
CA GLY A 485 11.80 -7.76 -14.96
C GLY A 485 11.73 -9.15 -15.58
N THR A 486 11.50 -10.18 -14.76
CA THR A 486 11.31 -11.55 -15.27
C THR A 486 9.92 -11.79 -15.88
N ALA A 487 8.99 -10.84 -15.71
CA ALA A 487 7.68 -10.85 -16.36
C ALA A 487 7.74 -10.42 -17.83
N ASP A 488 8.86 -9.80 -18.25
CA ASP A 488 9.12 -9.32 -19.62
C ASP A 488 8.06 -8.31 -20.11
N VAL A 489 7.65 -7.39 -19.21
CA VAL A 489 6.63 -6.38 -19.49
C VAL A 489 7.29 -5.04 -19.83
N HIS A 490 7.06 -4.56 -21.05
CA HIS A 490 7.76 -3.41 -21.62
C HIS A 490 6.93 -2.14 -21.71
N GLU A 491 5.74 -2.13 -21.11
CA GLU A 491 4.90 -0.95 -21.08
C GLU A 491 4.02 -0.93 -19.83
N ILE A 492 3.66 0.28 -19.41
CA ILE A 492 2.63 0.52 -18.43
C ILE A 492 1.83 1.75 -18.88
N THR A 493 0.56 1.54 -19.18
CA THR A 493 -0.33 2.54 -19.75
C THR A 493 -1.60 2.65 -18.92
N ASN A 494 -2.48 3.56 -19.27
CA ASN A 494 -3.80 3.63 -18.63
C ASN A 494 -4.65 2.36 -18.84
N VAL A 495 -4.24 1.48 -19.75
CA VAL A 495 -5.06 0.38 -20.25
C VAL A 495 -4.36 -0.97 -20.23
N SER A 496 -3.07 -0.99 -19.94
CA SER A 496 -2.32 -2.23 -19.72
C SER A 496 -2.74 -2.88 -18.39
N THR A 497 -2.24 -4.07 -18.15
CA THR A 497 -2.30 -4.73 -16.85
C THR A 497 -0.88 -5.11 -16.47
N PRO A 498 -0.30 -4.46 -15.47
CA PRO A 498 -0.84 -3.37 -14.64
C PRO A 498 -1.02 -2.05 -15.40
N ASN A 499 -1.64 -1.03 -14.77
CA ASN A 499 -1.97 0.24 -15.41
C ASN A 499 -1.56 1.47 -14.58
N LEU A 500 -1.67 2.67 -15.22
CA LEU A 500 -1.37 3.98 -14.62
C LEU A 500 -2.63 4.72 -14.13
N LEU A 501 -3.74 4.03 -13.89
CA LEU A 501 -4.93 4.68 -13.37
C LEU A 501 -4.73 5.10 -11.91
N THR A 502 -5.37 6.21 -11.54
CA THR A 502 -5.54 6.57 -10.14
C THR A 502 -6.43 5.54 -9.42
N TRP A 503 -6.49 5.57 -8.10
CA TRP A 503 -7.44 4.76 -7.34
C TRP A 503 -8.91 5.02 -7.73
N GLY A 504 -9.23 6.26 -8.09
CA GLY A 504 -10.53 6.64 -8.61
C GLY A 504 -10.77 6.27 -10.08
N GLY A 505 -9.82 5.61 -10.73
CA GLY A 505 -9.91 5.21 -12.14
C GLY A 505 -9.72 6.38 -13.13
N VAL A 506 -9.11 7.48 -12.72
CA VAL A 506 -8.81 8.61 -13.59
C VAL A 506 -7.56 8.29 -14.41
N PHE A 507 -7.58 8.63 -15.69
CA PHE A 507 -6.47 8.45 -16.61
C PHE A 507 -5.29 9.36 -16.28
N ASN A 508 -4.09 8.80 -16.35
CA ASN A 508 -2.87 9.57 -16.35
C ASN A 508 -2.68 10.26 -17.70
N PRO A 509 -2.18 11.50 -17.75
CA PRO A 509 -1.96 12.21 -19.03
C PRO A 509 -0.85 11.59 -19.89
N TYR A 510 -0.10 10.63 -19.37
CA TYR A 510 1.01 9.98 -20.06
C TYR A 510 0.98 8.47 -19.92
N ASN A 511 1.50 7.78 -20.94
CA ASN A 511 1.81 6.37 -20.95
C ASN A 511 3.34 6.17 -20.95
N ILE A 512 3.80 5.06 -20.38
CA ILE A 512 5.19 4.62 -20.37
C ILE A 512 5.30 3.41 -21.30
N LEU A 513 6.13 3.50 -22.31
CA LEU A 513 6.25 2.52 -23.38
C LEU A 513 7.72 2.14 -23.60
N ASN A 514 7.96 1.04 -24.32
CA ASN A 514 9.29 0.63 -24.77
C ASN A 514 10.32 0.56 -23.63
N ILE A 515 9.90 0.05 -22.46
CA ILE A 515 10.79 -0.11 -21.31
C ILE A 515 11.83 -1.17 -21.66
N GLN A 516 13.10 -0.81 -21.57
CA GLN A 516 14.24 -1.69 -21.87
C GLN A 516 15.26 -1.60 -20.73
N GLU A 517 15.93 -2.73 -20.48
CA GLU A 517 17.05 -2.77 -19.56
C GLU A 517 18.32 -3.19 -20.33
N GLN A 518 19.37 -2.39 -20.24
CA GLN A 518 20.65 -2.73 -20.82
C GLN A 518 21.79 -2.32 -19.88
N GLY A 519 22.57 -3.30 -19.43
CA GLY A 519 23.73 -3.06 -18.57
C GLY A 519 23.37 -2.39 -17.24
N GLY A 520 22.19 -2.69 -16.67
CA GLY A 520 21.69 -2.12 -15.42
C GLY A 520 21.12 -0.69 -15.56
N VAL A 521 20.95 -0.21 -16.78
CA VAL A 521 20.31 1.09 -17.08
C VAL A 521 18.95 0.81 -17.73
N ILE A 522 17.93 1.50 -17.26
CA ILE A 522 16.59 1.47 -17.82
C ILE A 522 16.42 2.63 -18.80
N THR A 523 15.85 2.34 -19.97
CA THR A 523 15.37 3.36 -20.93
C THR A 523 13.90 3.12 -21.21
N PHE A 524 13.12 4.18 -21.40
CA PHE A 524 11.72 4.10 -21.71
C PHE A 524 11.24 5.33 -22.49
N GLU A 525 10.12 5.19 -23.19
CA GLU A 525 9.47 6.26 -23.91
C GLU A 525 8.23 6.72 -23.15
N VAL A 526 8.05 8.03 -23.01
CA VAL A 526 6.82 8.62 -22.49
C VAL A 526 6.05 9.23 -23.64
N LYS A 527 4.79 8.89 -23.77
CA LYS A 527 3.85 9.51 -24.70
C LYS A 527 2.67 10.09 -23.96
N SER A 528 2.26 11.30 -24.35
CA SER A 528 0.97 11.84 -23.93
C SER A 528 -0.14 10.91 -24.43
N GLU A 529 -1.16 10.73 -23.61
CA GLU A 529 -2.38 10.05 -24.02
C GLU A 529 -3.09 10.96 -25.04
N ASP A 530 -3.07 10.58 -26.30
CA ASP A 530 -3.80 11.29 -27.36
C ASP A 530 -5.31 11.12 -27.07
N GLU A 531 -5.93 12.20 -26.62
CA GLU A 531 -7.36 12.44 -26.47
C GLU A 531 -8.26 11.22 -26.14
N ILE A 532 -8.13 10.69 -24.92
CA ILE A 532 -9.19 9.85 -24.38
C ILE A 532 -10.43 10.72 -24.18
N THR A 533 -11.46 10.39 -24.93
CA THR A 533 -12.76 11.01 -24.80
C THR A 533 -13.65 10.15 -23.89
N SER A 534 -14.57 10.79 -23.20
CA SER A 534 -15.64 10.09 -22.49
C SER A 534 -16.96 10.21 -23.23
N ILE A 535 -17.70 9.12 -23.28
CA ILE A 535 -19.11 9.12 -23.69
C ILE A 535 -19.95 8.55 -22.53
N VAL A 536 -21.05 9.19 -22.24
CA VAL A 536 -21.88 8.90 -21.05
C VAL A 536 -23.30 8.56 -21.47
N GLU A 537 -23.85 7.49 -20.90
CA GLU A 537 -25.27 7.25 -20.87
C GLU A 537 -25.83 7.64 -19.50
N ASP A 538 -26.59 8.72 -19.46
CA ASP A 538 -27.17 9.32 -18.26
C ASP A 538 -28.69 9.03 -18.12
N PHE A 539 -29.26 8.29 -19.06
CA PHE A 539 -30.69 7.95 -19.15
C PHE A 539 -31.65 9.13 -19.22
N GLU A 540 -31.17 10.38 -19.25
CA GLU A 540 -32.02 11.58 -19.21
C GLU A 540 -32.91 11.73 -20.45
N GLY A 541 -32.39 11.33 -21.63
CA GLY A 541 -33.14 11.32 -22.90
C GLY A 541 -34.23 10.24 -23.00
N MET A 542 -34.24 9.26 -22.11
CA MET A 542 -35.12 8.09 -22.22
C MET A 542 -36.50 8.34 -21.59
N PRO A 543 -37.60 7.72 -22.12
CA PRO A 543 -38.91 7.77 -21.48
C PRO A 543 -38.92 6.99 -20.16
N THR A 544 -39.60 7.53 -19.14
CA THR A 544 -39.79 6.83 -17.86
C THR A 544 -40.71 5.62 -18.01
N GLY A 545 -40.48 4.60 -17.18
CA GLY A 545 -41.25 3.36 -17.16
C GLY A 545 -40.43 2.15 -17.59
N THR A 546 -41.08 1.05 -17.87
CA THR A 546 -40.45 -0.18 -18.41
C THR A 546 -40.63 -0.19 -19.94
N PRO A 547 -39.63 0.09 -20.72
CA PRO A 547 -39.71 0.09 -22.17
C PRO A 547 -40.04 -1.32 -22.71
N SER A 548 -40.89 -1.38 -23.70
CA SER A 548 -41.14 -2.60 -24.50
C SER A 548 -40.17 -2.62 -25.68
N GLY A 549 -39.03 -3.29 -25.52
CA GLY A 549 -37.96 -3.32 -26.52
C GLY A 549 -36.81 -2.39 -26.19
N SER A 550 -35.99 -2.04 -27.21
CA SER A 550 -34.86 -1.14 -27.03
C SER A 550 -35.27 0.33 -27.11
N VAL A 551 -34.57 1.14 -26.32
CA VAL A 551 -34.74 2.61 -26.25
C VAL A 551 -33.44 3.25 -26.73
N ILE A 552 -33.56 4.34 -27.48
CA ILE A 552 -32.43 5.12 -27.95
C ILE A 552 -31.86 5.93 -26.80
N GLY A 553 -30.59 5.74 -26.48
CA GLY A 553 -29.81 6.51 -25.54
C GLY A 553 -28.87 7.48 -26.22
N ASN A 554 -27.94 8.07 -25.44
CA ASN A 554 -27.01 9.08 -25.92
C ASN A 554 -26.11 8.57 -27.04
N PHE A 555 -25.61 7.34 -26.93
CA PHE A 555 -24.69 6.76 -27.92
C PHE A 555 -25.05 5.35 -28.37
N ALA A 556 -25.92 4.63 -27.67
CA ALA A 556 -26.38 3.30 -28.01
C ALA A 556 -27.88 3.14 -27.77
N ASN A 557 -28.44 2.06 -28.33
CA ASN A 557 -29.78 1.62 -27.92
C ASN A 557 -29.65 0.71 -26.70
N TRP A 558 -30.59 0.82 -25.76
CA TRP A 558 -30.57 0.06 -24.50
C TRP A 558 -31.85 -0.72 -24.28
N SER A 559 -31.75 -1.89 -23.69
CA SER A 559 -32.87 -2.71 -23.25
C SER A 559 -32.86 -2.91 -21.75
N PHE A 560 -34.06 -3.10 -21.20
CA PHE A 560 -34.31 -3.17 -19.77
C PHE A 560 -35.00 -4.49 -19.41
N THR A 561 -34.24 -5.42 -18.78
CA THR A 561 -34.78 -6.71 -18.36
C THR A 561 -35.13 -6.67 -16.88
N LYS A 562 -36.42 -6.67 -16.53
CA LYS A 562 -36.94 -6.49 -15.15
C LYS A 562 -36.38 -5.23 -14.47
N SER A 563 -36.07 -4.22 -15.26
CA SER A 563 -35.60 -2.90 -14.89
C SER A 563 -36.42 -1.84 -15.60
N SER A 564 -36.24 -0.58 -15.26
CA SER A 564 -37.00 0.54 -15.85
C SER A 564 -36.21 1.82 -15.75
N VAL A 565 -36.53 2.81 -16.58
CA VAL A 565 -36.07 4.18 -16.37
C VAL A 565 -36.98 4.86 -15.32
N ALA A 566 -36.39 5.48 -14.31
CA ALA A 566 -37.15 6.09 -13.21
C ALA A 566 -36.61 7.48 -12.88
N GLU A 567 -37.42 8.29 -12.24
CA GLU A 567 -37.05 9.55 -11.59
C GLU A 567 -37.02 9.32 -10.06
N PRO A 568 -35.88 8.87 -9.51
CA PRO A 568 -35.83 8.37 -8.15
C PRO A 568 -35.84 9.46 -7.07
N GLY A 569 -35.66 10.72 -7.43
CA GLY A 569 -35.54 11.84 -6.52
C GLY A 569 -34.11 12.07 -6.02
N GLU A 570 -33.93 13.14 -5.28
CA GLU A 570 -32.65 13.64 -4.80
C GLU A 570 -31.81 12.60 -4.08
N GLY A 571 -30.49 12.55 -4.35
CA GLY A 571 -29.53 11.64 -3.73
C GLY A 571 -29.62 10.18 -4.21
N LYS A 572 -30.34 9.90 -5.32
CA LYS A 572 -30.46 8.53 -5.88
C LYS A 572 -30.12 8.46 -7.37
N CYS A 573 -29.71 9.55 -7.98
CA CYS A 573 -29.14 9.72 -9.30
C CYS A 573 -28.35 11.02 -9.31
N PHE A 574 -27.56 11.25 -10.35
CA PHE A 574 -26.84 12.52 -10.49
C PHE A 574 -27.76 13.64 -10.97
N ASP A 575 -28.52 13.40 -12.03
CA ASP A 575 -29.44 14.37 -12.57
C ASP A 575 -30.88 14.06 -12.15
N ARG A 576 -31.73 13.68 -13.06
CA ARG A 576 -33.15 13.41 -12.78
C ARG A 576 -33.52 11.95 -12.93
N LYS A 577 -32.92 11.26 -13.90
CA LYS A 577 -33.28 9.88 -14.23
C LYS A 577 -32.14 8.91 -14.00
N ALA A 578 -32.51 7.67 -13.77
CA ALA A 578 -31.61 6.55 -13.64
C ALA A 578 -32.28 5.25 -14.03
N ALA A 579 -31.47 4.20 -14.32
CA ALA A 579 -31.99 2.84 -14.51
C ALA A 579 -32.29 2.20 -13.15
N ALA A 580 -33.57 2.02 -12.86
CA ALA A 580 -34.05 1.37 -11.62
C ALA A 580 -33.99 -0.14 -11.74
N MET A 581 -33.36 -0.82 -10.80
CA MET A 581 -33.05 -2.23 -10.81
C MET A 581 -33.53 -2.96 -9.55
N VAL A 582 -33.86 -4.24 -9.69
CA VAL A 582 -34.16 -5.19 -8.60
C VAL A 582 -33.53 -6.54 -8.93
N THR A 583 -33.28 -7.39 -7.96
CA THR A 583 -32.64 -8.68 -8.19
C THR A 583 -33.64 -9.77 -8.67
N PRO A 584 -33.38 -10.49 -9.76
CA PRO A 584 -32.38 -10.22 -10.81
C PRO A 584 -32.94 -9.29 -11.88
N SER A 585 -32.11 -8.35 -12.33
CA SER A 585 -32.46 -7.45 -13.43
C SER A 585 -31.21 -7.09 -14.23
N ALA A 586 -31.39 -6.50 -15.42
CA ALA A 586 -30.28 -6.05 -16.22
C ALA A 586 -30.61 -4.83 -17.07
N VAL A 587 -29.58 -4.00 -17.33
CA VAL A 587 -29.57 -2.96 -18.35
C VAL A 587 -28.52 -3.37 -19.37
N SER A 588 -28.88 -3.39 -20.66
CA SER A 588 -28.04 -3.96 -21.70
C SER A 588 -28.03 -3.08 -22.95
N MET A 589 -26.83 -2.88 -23.53
CA MET A 589 -26.70 -2.31 -24.86
C MET A 589 -27.26 -3.27 -25.92
N GLU A 590 -27.97 -2.73 -26.91
CA GLU A 590 -28.48 -3.46 -28.07
C GLU A 590 -27.82 -3.03 -29.38
N THR A 591 -27.06 -1.92 -29.35
CA THR A 591 -26.23 -1.49 -30.48
C THR A 591 -24.77 -1.72 -30.13
N PRO A 592 -24.00 -2.45 -30.96
CA PRO A 592 -22.57 -2.58 -30.77
C PRO A 592 -21.86 -1.24 -31.05
N ILE A 593 -20.86 -0.97 -30.26
CA ILE A 593 -19.86 0.06 -30.56
C ILE A 593 -18.58 -0.63 -31.04
N ASP A 594 -17.86 -0.02 -31.96
CA ASP A 594 -16.59 -0.53 -32.52
C ASP A 594 -15.52 0.56 -32.29
N ILE A 595 -15.08 0.66 -31.06
CA ILE A 595 -14.11 1.66 -30.62
C ILE A 595 -13.06 1.01 -29.73
N LYS A 596 -11.96 1.72 -29.52
CA LYS A 596 -10.95 1.33 -28.54
C LYS A 596 -11.44 1.73 -27.15
N LEU A 597 -12.15 0.82 -26.48
CA LEU A 597 -12.71 1.06 -25.15
C LEU A 597 -11.76 0.56 -24.08
N TYR A 598 -11.42 1.40 -23.17
CA TYR A 598 -10.50 1.13 -22.07
C TYR A 598 -11.23 0.78 -20.78
N THR A 599 -12.04 1.70 -20.32
CA THR A 599 -12.63 1.65 -18.99
C THR A 599 -14.10 2.02 -19.06
N MET A 600 -14.89 1.39 -18.21
CA MET A 600 -16.28 1.72 -17.98
C MET A 600 -16.51 2.09 -16.52
N ASN A 601 -16.83 3.35 -16.24
CA ASN A 601 -17.25 3.81 -14.94
C ASN A 601 -18.76 3.81 -14.83
N VAL A 602 -19.28 3.28 -13.73
CA VAL A 602 -20.73 3.19 -13.50
C VAL A 602 -21.04 3.65 -12.10
N SER A 603 -22.00 4.54 -11.97
CA SER A 603 -22.48 5.01 -10.67
C SER A 603 -23.68 4.21 -10.21
N PHE A 604 -23.61 3.73 -8.98
CA PHE A 604 -24.62 2.94 -8.32
C PHE A 604 -25.16 3.65 -7.09
N PHE A 605 -26.49 3.64 -6.93
CA PHE A 605 -27.17 4.20 -5.75
C PHE A 605 -28.03 3.10 -5.11
N ASN A 606 -27.72 2.76 -3.87
CA ASN A 606 -28.44 1.73 -3.13
C ASN A 606 -29.15 2.32 -1.90
N PRO A 607 -30.37 2.85 -2.03
CA PRO A 607 -31.13 3.36 -0.89
C PRO A 607 -31.76 2.26 -0.03
N THR A 608 -31.58 0.98 -0.38
CA THR A 608 -32.21 -0.15 0.30
C THR A 608 -31.49 -0.53 1.60
N SER A 609 -32.11 -1.35 2.42
CA SER A 609 -31.49 -1.90 3.64
C SER A 609 -30.61 -3.12 3.39
N ASN A 610 -30.53 -3.62 2.16
CA ASN A 610 -29.71 -4.76 1.76
C ASN A 610 -28.56 -4.30 0.90
N GLU A 611 -27.42 -4.96 0.98
CA GLU A 611 -26.34 -4.79 0.00
C GLU A 611 -26.83 -5.14 -1.41
N ALA A 612 -26.16 -4.60 -2.43
CA ALA A 612 -26.43 -4.92 -3.82
C ALA A 612 -25.12 -5.30 -4.53
N LYS A 613 -25.20 -6.29 -5.43
CA LYS A 613 -24.03 -6.69 -6.24
C LYS A 613 -24.42 -6.67 -7.72
N TYR A 614 -23.49 -6.20 -8.50
CA TYR A 614 -23.64 -6.10 -9.96
C TYR A 614 -22.47 -6.76 -10.65
N LYS A 615 -22.75 -7.37 -11.80
CA LYS A 615 -21.75 -8.02 -12.66
C LYS A 615 -21.82 -7.44 -14.06
N LEU A 616 -20.62 -7.30 -14.66
CA LEU A 616 -20.48 -6.86 -16.03
C LEU A 616 -20.37 -8.07 -16.97
N TYR A 617 -21.15 -8.02 -18.05
CA TYR A 617 -21.09 -8.97 -19.16
C TYR A 617 -20.84 -8.20 -20.46
N TYR A 618 -20.29 -8.88 -21.45
CA TYR A 618 -20.13 -8.33 -22.79
C TYR A 618 -20.51 -9.36 -23.86
N ARG A 619 -20.76 -8.87 -25.07
CA ARG A 619 -20.89 -9.66 -26.32
C ARG A 619 -20.43 -8.81 -27.48
N THR A 620 -20.09 -9.45 -28.60
CA THR A 620 -19.55 -8.76 -29.81
C THR A 620 -20.59 -8.56 -30.92
N SER A 621 -21.73 -9.21 -30.83
CA SER A 621 -22.86 -9.02 -31.75
C SER A 621 -24.19 -9.26 -31.04
N PRO A 622 -25.32 -8.76 -31.59
CA PRO A 622 -26.65 -9.02 -31.05
C PRO A 622 -27.00 -10.52 -30.96
N ASP A 623 -26.46 -11.34 -31.85
CA ASP A 623 -26.77 -12.77 -31.91
C ASP A 623 -25.84 -13.62 -31.02
N SER A 624 -24.78 -13.05 -30.46
CA SER A 624 -23.87 -13.78 -29.60
C SER A 624 -24.37 -13.80 -28.13
N SER A 625 -24.00 -14.85 -27.40
CA SER A 625 -24.31 -15.00 -26.00
C SER A 625 -23.54 -13.98 -25.15
N TRP A 626 -24.13 -13.54 -24.03
CA TRP A 626 -23.45 -12.72 -23.03
C TRP A 626 -22.37 -13.53 -22.34
N VAL A 627 -21.16 -13.00 -22.29
CA VAL A 627 -19.98 -13.58 -21.65
C VAL A 627 -19.61 -12.72 -20.44
N ASP A 628 -19.24 -13.35 -19.34
CA ASP A 628 -18.69 -12.68 -18.17
C ASP A 628 -17.45 -11.87 -18.57
N ALA A 629 -17.44 -10.58 -18.24
CA ALA A 629 -16.32 -9.69 -18.59
C ALA A 629 -15.07 -9.93 -17.74
N LYS A 630 -15.15 -10.85 -16.77
CA LYS A 630 -14.04 -11.17 -15.84
C LYS A 630 -13.53 -9.97 -15.04
N GLN A 631 -14.42 -9.05 -14.77
CA GLN A 631 -14.19 -7.95 -13.85
C GLN A 631 -14.75 -8.33 -12.48
N ASP A 632 -14.23 -7.70 -11.43
CA ASP A 632 -14.76 -7.86 -10.08
C ASP A 632 -16.22 -7.41 -10.01
N ASP A 633 -17.00 -8.10 -9.19
CA ASP A 633 -18.39 -7.74 -8.97
C ASP A 633 -18.45 -6.36 -8.27
N ALA A 634 -19.25 -5.43 -8.78
CA ALA A 634 -19.51 -4.16 -8.11
C ALA A 634 -20.32 -4.43 -6.84
N TYR A 635 -19.75 -4.09 -5.69
CA TYR A 635 -20.38 -4.22 -4.38
C TYR A 635 -20.82 -2.85 -3.87
N VAL A 636 -22.13 -2.69 -3.59
CA VAL A 636 -22.69 -1.44 -3.10
C VAL A 636 -23.40 -1.70 -1.77
N PRO A 637 -22.83 -1.24 -0.65
CA PRO A 637 -23.42 -1.43 0.67
C PRO A 637 -24.83 -0.86 0.78
N ALA A 638 -25.56 -1.30 1.80
CA ALA A 638 -26.89 -0.76 2.10
C ALA A 638 -26.85 0.74 2.39
N ARG A 639 -27.80 1.50 1.86
CA ARG A 639 -27.95 2.95 2.07
C ARG A 639 -26.70 3.77 1.67
N SER A 640 -26.05 3.34 0.60
CA SER A 640 -24.83 3.96 0.08
C SER A 640 -24.89 4.20 -1.42
N GLN A 641 -23.89 4.92 -1.91
CA GLN A 641 -23.57 5.04 -3.32
C GLN A 641 -22.14 4.60 -3.56
N ALA A 642 -21.82 4.16 -4.77
CA ALA A 642 -20.49 3.81 -5.21
C ALA A 642 -20.33 4.09 -6.70
N THR A 643 -19.19 4.57 -7.12
CA THR A 643 -18.77 4.55 -8.51
C THR A 643 -17.77 3.42 -8.69
N VAL A 644 -18.05 2.53 -9.62
CA VAL A 644 -17.21 1.37 -9.89
C VAL A 644 -16.55 1.53 -11.24
N ASN A 645 -15.26 1.26 -11.26
CA ASN A 645 -14.45 1.29 -12.47
C ASN A 645 -14.16 -0.15 -12.93
N TRP A 646 -14.57 -0.48 -14.15
CA TRP A 646 -14.26 -1.74 -14.79
C TRP A 646 -13.27 -1.53 -15.95
N SER A 647 -12.07 -2.08 -15.84
CA SER A 647 -11.02 -2.04 -16.87
C SER A 647 -11.34 -3.05 -17.97
N VAL A 648 -12.21 -2.67 -18.91
CA VAL A 648 -12.75 -3.61 -19.90
C VAL A 648 -11.79 -3.92 -21.04
N ASN A 649 -10.87 -3.03 -21.39
CA ASN A 649 -9.82 -3.21 -22.42
C ASN A 649 -10.30 -3.96 -23.66
N LYS A 650 -11.33 -3.42 -24.33
CA LYS A 650 -11.91 -4.04 -25.53
C LYS A 650 -11.58 -3.22 -26.76
N TYR A 651 -11.13 -3.93 -27.78
CA TYR A 651 -10.88 -3.41 -29.11
C TYR A 651 -11.87 -4.05 -30.06
N GLY A 652 -12.49 -3.28 -30.93
CA GLY A 652 -13.48 -3.77 -31.86
C GLY A 652 -14.89 -3.86 -31.26
N LYS A 653 -15.78 -4.52 -31.98
CA LYS A 653 -17.22 -4.55 -31.64
C LYS A 653 -17.50 -5.09 -30.27
N ALA A 654 -18.20 -4.29 -29.45
CA ALA A 654 -18.63 -4.69 -28.12
C ALA A 654 -20.00 -4.11 -27.77
N MET A 655 -20.74 -4.86 -26.97
CA MET A 655 -21.97 -4.47 -26.28
C MET A 655 -21.85 -4.90 -24.84
N PHE A 656 -22.39 -4.14 -23.90
CA PHE A 656 -22.25 -4.40 -22.48
C PHE A 656 -23.60 -4.59 -21.78
N ARG A 657 -23.58 -5.40 -20.71
CA ARG A 657 -24.73 -5.62 -19.83
C ARG A 657 -24.29 -5.47 -18.39
N ILE A 658 -24.97 -4.60 -17.66
CA ILE A 658 -24.90 -4.51 -16.21
C ILE A 658 -26.02 -5.31 -15.62
N GLN A 659 -25.72 -6.35 -14.86
CA GLN A 659 -26.71 -7.23 -14.26
C GLN A 659 -26.62 -7.17 -12.73
N GLN A 660 -27.74 -6.88 -12.09
CA GLN A 660 -27.83 -7.03 -10.63
C GLN A 660 -27.98 -8.51 -10.27
N ILE A 661 -26.97 -9.05 -9.57
CA ILE A 661 -26.89 -10.48 -9.22
C ILE A 661 -27.32 -10.77 -7.78
N ALA A 662 -27.19 -9.77 -6.88
CA ALA A 662 -27.65 -9.85 -5.50
C ALA A 662 -28.26 -8.52 -5.05
N GLY A 663 -29.14 -8.57 -4.03
CA GLY A 663 -29.83 -7.42 -3.46
C GLY A 663 -31.32 -7.65 -3.25
N SER A 664 -32.07 -6.56 -3.07
CA SER A 664 -33.52 -6.64 -2.89
C SER A 664 -34.26 -7.11 -4.15
N LYS A 665 -35.26 -7.94 -3.97
CA LYS A 665 -36.16 -8.39 -5.05
C LYS A 665 -37.32 -7.42 -5.32
N THR A 666 -37.53 -6.46 -4.45
CA THR A 666 -38.69 -5.54 -4.49
C THR A 666 -38.28 -4.07 -4.36
N ALA A 667 -37.33 -3.74 -3.49
CA ALA A 667 -36.83 -2.40 -3.34
C ALA A 667 -35.80 -2.08 -4.43
N LYS A 668 -35.92 -0.91 -5.03
CA LYS A 668 -35.11 -0.50 -6.19
C LYS A 668 -33.75 0.03 -5.75
N THR A 669 -32.74 -0.34 -6.50
CA THR A 669 -31.44 0.33 -6.60
C THR A 669 -31.38 1.05 -7.95
N TYR A 670 -30.38 1.92 -8.15
CA TYR A 670 -30.30 2.72 -9.34
C TYR A 670 -28.90 2.69 -9.93
N VAL A 671 -28.83 2.66 -11.27
CA VAL A 671 -27.62 2.76 -12.06
C VAL A 671 -27.72 4.04 -12.88
N ASP A 672 -26.64 4.83 -12.86
CA ASP A 672 -26.59 6.09 -13.53
C ASP A 672 -25.17 6.36 -14.07
N ASN A 673 -25.04 7.32 -14.99
CA ASN A 673 -23.77 7.73 -15.56
C ASN A 673 -22.88 6.54 -15.96
N VAL A 674 -23.36 5.73 -16.92
CA VAL A 674 -22.57 4.69 -17.54
C VAL A 674 -21.58 5.36 -18.49
N THR A 675 -20.37 5.64 -18.00
CA THR A 675 -19.33 6.39 -18.70
C THR A 675 -18.35 5.43 -19.36
N PHE A 676 -18.13 5.57 -20.66
CA PHE A 676 -17.10 4.87 -21.40
C PHE A 676 -15.94 5.81 -21.69
N TYR A 677 -14.74 5.47 -21.23
CA TYR A 677 -13.51 6.13 -21.64
C TYR A 677 -12.89 5.39 -22.80
N CYS A 678 -12.76 6.08 -23.92
CA CYS A 678 -12.41 5.47 -25.20
C CYS A 678 -11.56 6.41 -26.09
N ILE A 679 -10.82 5.82 -27.00
CA ILE A 679 -10.27 6.56 -28.14
C ILE A 679 -11.24 6.38 -29.31
N ARG A 680 -11.61 7.50 -29.90
CA ARG A 680 -12.39 7.57 -31.12
C ARG A 680 -11.88 8.72 -32.00
N GLU A 681 -12.05 8.60 -33.29
CA GLU A 681 -11.78 9.71 -34.19
C GLU A 681 -12.91 10.75 -34.15
N GLN A 682 -12.56 12.04 -34.16
CA GLN A 682 -13.55 13.10 -34.25
C GLN A 682 -14.27 13.04 -35.60
N GLY A 683 -15.59 12.91 -35.57
CA GLY A 683 -16.38 12.65 -36.77
C GLY A 683 -16.91 11.22 -36.91
N ASP A 684 -16.40 10.26 -36.09
CA ASP A 684 -17.04 8.95 -35.92
C ASP A 684 -18.25 9.10 -34.99
N VAL A 685 -19.37 9.51 -35.58
CA VAL A 685 -20.61 9.86 -34.86
C VAL A 685 -21.40 8.61 -34.47
N ASN A 686 -21.23 7.53 -35.20
CA ASN A 686 -21.95 6.26 -34.98
C ASN A 686 -21.14 5.22 -34.22
N LEU A 687 -19.89 5.53 -33.89
CA LEU A 687 -18.94 4.70 -33.15
C LEU A 687 -18.66 3.33 -33.84
N ASP A 688 -18.45 3.34 -35.19
CA ASP A 688 -18.11 2.17 -35.97
C ASP A 688 -16.65 2.12 -36.45
N SER A 689 -15.80 3.00 -35.90
CA SER A 689 -14.38 3.22 -36.25
C SER A 689 -14.12 3.63 -37.69
N GLN A 690 -15.10 4.19 -38.36
CA GLN A 690 -14.97 4.69 -39.72
C GLN A 690 -15.64 6.05 -39.85
N ILE A 691 -14.95 7.02 -40.45
CA ILE A 691 -15.56 8.30 -40.79
C ILE A 691 -16.06 8.26 -42.23
N ASN A 692 -17.38 8.17 -42.41
CA ASN A 692 -17.99 8.03 -43.71
C ASN A 692 -19.43 8.59 -43.74
N VAL A 693 -20.20 8.33 -44.82
CA VAL A 693 -21.57 8.84 -45.01
C VAL A 693 -22.54 8.33 -43.92
N SER A 694 -22.24 7.21 -43.25
CA SER A 694 -23.10 6.74 -42.13
C SER A 694 -23.06 7.68 -40.93
N ASP A 695 -21.94 8.35 -40.68
CA ASP A 695 -21.80 9.34 -39.65
C ASP A 695 -22.59 10.60 -39.95
N VAL A 696 -22.55 11.04 -41.23
CA VAL A 696 -23.40 12.15 -41.69
C VAL A 696 -24.86 11.83 -41.46
N THR A 697 -25.29 10.61 -41.74
CA THR A 697 -26.67 10.13 -41.51
C THR A 697 -27.01 10.14 -40.01
N SER A 698 -26.08 9.72 -39.16
CA SER A 698 -26.24 9.71 -37.72
C SER A 698 -26.35 11.13 -37.16
N LEU A 699 -25.49 12.05 -37.62
CA LEU A 699 -25.52 13.46 -37.22
C LEU A 699 -26.81 14.16 -37.69
N VAL A 700 -27.25 13.94 -38.94
CA VAL A 700 -28.53 14.45 -39.44
C VAL A 700 -29.70 13.91 -38.61
N SER A 701 -29.63 12.63 -38.17
CA SER A 701 -30.66 12.05 -37.28
C SER A 701 -30.73 12.76 -35.93
N MET A 702 -29.59 13.18 -35.36
CA MET A 702 -29.57 14.03 -34.17
C MET A 702 -30.21 15.39 -34.41
N LEU A 703 -29.93 16.02 -35.53
CA LEU A 703 -30.49 17.33 -35.87
C LEU A 703 -32.00 17.29 -36.07
N LEU A 704 -32.52 16.21 -36.64
CA LEU A 704 -33.94 15.96 -36.83
C LEU A 704 -34.67 15.50 -35.55
N GLY A 705 -33.98 15.32 -34.45
CA GLY A 705 -34.55 14.85 -33.21
C GLY A 705 -34.96 13.39 -33.21
N LEU A 706 -34.44 12.57 -34.15
CA LEU A 706 -34.61 11.14 -34.21
C LEU A 706 -33.66 10.40 -33.26
N ARG A 707 -32.63 11.07 -32.79
CA ARG A 707 -31.70 10.68 -31.72
C ARG A 707 -31.47 11.86 -30.78
N PRO A 708 -31.05 11.66 -29.53
CA PRO A 708 -30.61 12.75 -28.64
C PRO A 708 -29.49 13.58 -29.31
N LYS A 709 -29.56 14.91 -29.14
CA LYS A 709 -28.41 15.76 -29.47
C LYS A 709 -27.35 15.58 -28.41
N TYR A 710 -26.33 14.81 -28.74
CA TYR A 710 -25.24 14.47 -27.81
C TYR A 710 -23.94 15.10 -28.32
N ALA A 711 -23.54 16.21 -27.66
CA ALA A 711 -22.40 17.04 -28.08
C ALA A 711 -21.08 16.24 -28.20
N PRO A 712 -20.72 15.33 -27.30
CA PRO A 712 -19.49 14.56 -27.42
C PRO A 712 -19.35 13.78 -28.75
N LEU A 713 -20.45 13.44 -29.43
CA LEU A 713 -20.43 12.80 -30.73
C LEU A 713 -20.79 13.72 -31.89
N GLY A 714 -21.67 14.67 -31.67
CA GLY A 714 -22.27 15.48 -32.71
C GLY A 714 -21.60 16.81 -32.99
N ASP A 715 -20.84 17.36 -32.05
CA ASP A 715 -20.06 18.59 -32.23
C ASP A 715 -18.73 18.24 -32.93
N VAL A 716 -18.78 18.19 -34.24
CA VAL A 716 -17.66 17.79 -35.10
C VAL A 716 -16.67 18.93 -35.31
N ASN A 717 -17.15 20.18 -35.28
CA ASN A 717 -16.32 21.37 -35.48
C ASN A 717 -15.75 21.95 -34.17
N GLY A 718 -16.17 21.44 -33.00
CA GLY A 718 -15.67 21.85 -31.69
C GLY A 718 -16.20 23.21 -31.19
N ASP A 719 -17.33 23.68 -31.72
CA ASP A 719 -17.91 24.99 -31.34
C ASP A 719 -18.88 24.92 -30.12
N GLY A 720 -19.06 23.73 -29.55
CA GLY A 720 -19.93 23.45 -28.41
C GLY A 720 -21.40 23.25 -28.78
N LEU A 721 -21.77 23.28 -30.07
CA LEU A 721 -23.14 23.19 -30.52
C LEU A 721 -23.29 22.05 -31.56
N VAL A 722 -24.37 21.28 -31.47
CA VAL A 722 -24.71 20.26 -32.50
C VAL A 722 -25.71 20.90 -33.48
N ASN A 723 -25.24 21.25 -34.68
CA ASN A 723 -26.02 21.95 -35.69
C ASN A 723 -25.56 21.64 -37.13
N VAL A 724 -26.05 22.37 -38.12
CA VAL A 724 -25.75 22.13 -39.55
C VAL A 724 -24.28 22.40 -39.91
N SER A 725 -23.56 23.25 -39.14
CA SER A 725 -22.13 23.45 -39.38
C SER A 725 -21.29 22.22 -39.15
N ASP A 726 -21.68 21.34 -38.19
CA ASP A 726 -21.04 20.05 -37.96
C ASP A 726 -21.20 19.11 -39.13
N VAL A 727 -22.39 19.10 -39.75
CA VAL A 727 -22.60 18.29 -40.97
C VAL A 727 -21.67 18.76 -42.09
N THR A 728 -21.50 20.08 -42.21
CA THR A 728 -20.58 20.64 -43.20
C THR A 728 -19.13 20.28 -42.90
N ALA A 729 -18.70 20.40 -41.62
CA ALA A 729 -17.37 20.03 -41.18
C ALA A 729 -17.09 18.54 -41.44
N LEU A 730 -18.05 17.68 -41.10
CA LEU A 730 -17.93 16.25 -41.30
C LEU A 730 -17.84 15.87 -42.82
N VAL A 731 -18.69 16.48 -43.65
CA VAL A 731 -18.66 16.24 -45.11
C VAL A 731 -17.33 16.73 -45.70
N ASN A 732 -16.82 17.90 -45.26
CA ASN A 732 -15.52 18.39 -45.73
C ASN A 732 -14.38 17.45 -45.29
N SER A 733 -14.41 16.94 -44.09
CA SER A 733 -13.44 15.92 -43.61
C SER A 733 -13.47 14.65 -44.47
N ILE A 734 -14.65 14.11 -44.77
CA ILE A 734 -14.83 12.93 -45.65
C ILE A 734 -14.31 13.19 -47.06
N LEU A 735 -14.49 14.39 -47.58
CA LEU A 735 -14.04 14.78 -48.91
C LEU A 735 -12.56 15.21 -48.98
N GLY A 736 -11.87 15.29 -47.84
CA GLY A 736 -10.48 15.76 -47.76
C GLY A 736 -10.34 17.26 -48.12
N VAL A 737 -11.40 18.07 -47.91
CA VAL A 737 -11.39 19.51 -48.12
C VAL A 737 -11.12 20.21 -46.79
N HIS A 738 -9.92 20.76 -46.63
CA HIS A 738 -9.49 21.49 -45.41
C HIS A 738 -9.65 22.97 -45.58
#